data_d0e9bdbe534432144b3830914d62a2c7
#
_entry.id   d0e9bdbe534432144b3830914d62a2c7
#
_cell.length_a   1.000
_cell.length_b   1.000
_cell.length_c   1.000
_cell.angle_alpha   90.00
_cell.angle_beta   90.00
_cell.angle_gamma   90.00
#
_symmetry.space_group_name_H-M   'P 1'
#
loop_
_entity.id
_entity.type
_entity.pdbx_description
1 polymer ?
#
loop_
_entity_poly.entity_id
_entity_poly.type
_entity_poly.pdbx_seq_one_letter_code
_entity_poly.pdbx_strand_id
1 'polypeptide(L)'
;MDEKTIKKSILSSSNDEKIIYKSRIKKFQKNHKFYIILLVFIAILQFISIAFFTRGFLLSRHVLDNISSQNETSKLPPRFNKAVILVIDALRFDFAIPVNESHSNYNLNYHNNILSLYDSFASDKDASSLLLKFIADPPTTTLQRLKGLTTGSLPTFIDAGSNFDGTVIEEDNFLKQLHLANKTVKFAGDDTWMALFHPFLSNDSFPLESLNVWDLDTVDNGVMDYFHDHLQQDKEWDVMIGHMLGIDHVGHKYGPDHFTMREKQIQVDQFIDWILKSIDDDTLLVILGDHGMDHTGNHGGDSIDELESTLFLYSKKPDMWRLKETSNYNIDNLGHDYRSVRQIDLVSSLALLMGQPIPFNNLGWPIDEIARNDREWSQFVNSAISQLQLYKDTMQIHHGNDEILEPLAKNISNTPPTSDPEKFVKLGHKYQKVFLQTCEELWAKFDYYSIATGITLLATSLVLLISITKLIPSIVVNQMVPEFVTGIIIMVLVTNLCFHGIFYVYQQPSFVDQFWGTLLATAIGIIIGCYITIFDRYNFIWIAMRLGETLADYWSRIAVMFMIIHALLFTSNSFTIWEDRIVAFLLSTFGMLTLYEFVFLPKRQSTTALLTATISEKEGTTSGVNPSTANSNYLPLTRFARLLGGYHSAVLIIFTRLASMITICREEQGEYCIPTFNNQNNSSWWVLGLCFLMIFILPACITGYYNLTSSYQAAAPIWINVFLKGILGLNFVYWSLTSLENNSAVIAIPFLRDVTIFKFTLARIIAGFSLIASNVGWLMGPLCIKLNIHNTDVKSHEATILGYTNIYGSEFFLLVINVLMSILLFNKPLAQLSYFLMCNQLLSILEIIDLLKLKENIIGPIALGLLSYQHFFTTGHQATIPSVQWDIGFMLSEKITFPFTQIAIILNTFGPHILVSLSVALLTLWSQPPDVLKPQTLLGRIVSNCGILLTYNTILCLSSFIWVTHFRRHLMVWKIFCPRFIFASLSLIVTQLVVTFGTIAFASGRLIKHINDIFWK
;
A
#
# COMPACT_ATOMS: atom_id res chain seq x y z
N MET A 1 -50.08 -28.38 -45.72
CA MET A 1 -50.12 -27.02 -45.10
C MET A 1 -49.49 -26.05 -46.09
N ASP A 2 -50.21 -25.02 -46.48
CA ASP A 2 -49.74 -24.06 -47.49
C ASP A 2 -48.49 -23.30 -47.02
N GLU A 3 -47.54 -23.14 -47.96
CA GLU A 3 -46.29 -22.38 -47.75
C GLU A 3 -46.53 -21.00 -47.18
N LYS A 4 -47.66 -20.36 -47.41
CA LYS A 4 -48.12 -19.12 -46.78
C LYS A 4 -48.44 -19.27 -45.29
N THR A 5 -48.98 -20.40 -44.86
CA THR A 5 -49.32 -20.69 -43.45
C THR A 5 -48.08 -21.00 -42.65
N ILE A 6 -47.08 -21.71 -43.23
CA ILE A 6 -45.78 -21.95 -42.63
C ILE A 6 -44.98 -20.66 -42.52
N LYS A 7 -44.95 -19.79 -43.57
CA LYS A 7 -44.31 -18.46 -43.47
C LYS A 7 -44.99 -17.56 -42.40
N LYS A 8 -46.28 -17.62 -42.27
CA LYS A 8 -47.05 -16.84 -41.28
C LYS A 8 -46.81 -17.32 -39.86
N SER A 9 -46.64 -18.64 -39.64
CA SER A 9 -46.31 -19.22 -38.33
C SER A 9 -44.85 -18.94 -37.93
N ILE A 10 -43.94 -18.99 -38.89
CA ILE A 10 -42.48 -18.64 -38.66
C ILE A 10 -42.37 -17.16 -38.38
N LEU A 11 -43.04 -16.27 -39.06
CA LEU A 11 -43.07 -14.83 -38.84
C LEU A 11 -43.74 -14.44 -37.50
N SER A 12 -44.77 -15.16 -37.05
CA SER A 12 -45.37 -14.93 -35.74
C SER A 12 -44.48 -15.41 -34.61
N SER A 13 -43.86 -16.58 -34.73
CA SER A 13 -42.92 -17.06 -33.71
C SER A 13 -41.69 -16.14 -33.59
N SER A 14 -41.17 -15.61 -34.67
CA SER A 14 -40.05 -14.64 -34.71
C SER A 14 -40.45 -13.29 -34.07
N ASN A 15 -41.68 -12.84 -34.22
CA ASN A 15 -42.15 -11.61 -33.57
C ASN A 15 -42.37 -11.79 -32.06
N ASP A 16 -42.87 -12.93 -31.61
CA ASP A 16 -43.07 -13.26 -30.21
C ASP A 16 -41.70 -13.38 -29.50
N GLU A 17 -40.71 -14.00 -30.11
CA GLU A 17 -39.32 -14.07 -29.58
C GLU A 17 -38.70 -12.70 -29.43
N LYS A 18 -38.89 -11.78 -30.38
CA LYS A 18 -38.41 -10.41 -30.31
C LYS A 18 -39.09 -9.59 -29.18
N ILE A 19 -40.37 -9.82 -28.95
CA ILE A 19 -41.11 -9.15 -27.87
C ILE A 19 -40.61 -9.67 -26.51
N ILE A 20 -40.41 -10.98 -26.37
CA ILE A 20 -39.88 -11.62 -25.18
C ILE A 20 -38.43 -11.09 -24.90
N TYR A 21 -37.59 -11.00 -25.92
CA TYR A 21 -36.24 -10.47 -25.83
C TYR A 21 -36.26 -9.02 -25.32
N LYS A 22 -37.03 -8.11 -25.91
CA LYS A 22 -37.13 -6.71 -25.50
C LYS A 22 -37.55 -6.55 -24.04
N SER A 23 -38.52 -7.36 -23.58
CA SER A 23 -38.96 -7.36 -22.18
C SER A 23 -37.83 -7.80 -21.22
N ARG A 24 -37.09 -8.85 -21.58
CA ARG A 24 -35.99 -9.41 -20.77
C ARG A 24 -34.78 -8.48 -20.69
N ILE A 25 -34.38 -7.87 -21.79
CA ILE A 25 -33.24 -6.95 -21.79
C ILE A 25 -33.57 -5.66 -21.00
N LYS A 26 -34.82 -5.17 -21.07
CA LYS A 26 -35.28 -4.04 -20.24
C LYS A 26 -35.22 -4.36 -18.74
N LYS A 27 -35.63 -5.55 -18.35
CA LYS A 27 -35.56 -6.04 -16.97
C LYS A 27 -34.11 -6.23 -16.53
N PHE A 28 -33.26 -6.79 -17.41
CA PHE A 28 -31.80 -6.90 -17.18
C PHE A 28 -31.18 -5.53 -16.91
N GLN A 29 -31.42 -4.53 -17.76
CA GLN A 29 -30.86 -3.19 -17.61
C GLN A 29 -31.33 -2.51 -16.30
N LYS A 30 -32.59 -2.73 -15.90
CA LYS A 30 -33.13 -2.22 -14.65
C LYS A 30 -32.40 -2.86 -13.46
N ASN A 31 -32.29 -4.17 -13.42
CA ASN A 31 -31.64 -4.89 -12.34
C ASN A 31 -30.14 -4.57 -12.27
N HIS A 32 -29.47 -4.43 -13.42
CA HIS A 32 -28.06 -4.07 -13.50
C HIS A 32 -27.78 -2.74 -12.76
N LYS A 33 -28.60 -1.70 -12.99
CA LYS A 33 -28.49 -0.43 -12.27
C LYS A 33 -28.69 -0.58 -10.75
N PHE A 34 -29.67 -1.37 -10.35
CA PHE A 34 -29.92 -1.60 -8.92
C PHE A 34 -28.79 -2.38 -8.23
N TYR A 35 -28.16 -3.36 -8.92
CA TYR A 35 -26.99 -4.05 -8.39
C TYR A 35 -25.82 -3.10 -8.16
N ILE A 36 -25.56 -2.19 -9.10
CA ILE A 36 -24.51 -1.18 -8.93
C ILE A 36 -24.78 -0.34 -7.67
N ILE A 37 -26.00 0.17 -7.51
CA ILE A 37 -26.38 1.00 -6.36
C ILE A 37 -26.26 0.21 -5.05
N LEU A 38 -26.71 -1.05 -5.02
CA LEU A 38 -26.57 -1.92 -3.84
C LEU A 38 -25.12 -2.13 -3.45
N LEU A 39 -24.24 -2.41 -4.42
CA LEU A 39 -22.81 -2.58 -4.16
C LEU A 39 -22.13 -1.28 -3.73
N VAL A 40 -22.58 -0.13 -4.23
CA VAL A 40 -22.11 1.17 -3.74
C VAL A 40 -22.52 1.38 -2.28
N PHE A 41 -23.72 1.01 -1.85
CA PHE A 41 -24.11 1.09 -0.44
C PHE A 41 -23.26 0.16 0.44
N ILE A 42 -22.95 -1.05 -0.03
CA ILE A 42 -22.04 -1.96 0.68
C ILE A 42 -20.64 -1.36 0.77
N ALA A 43 -20.14 -0.75 -0.32
CA ALA A 43 -18.86 -0.06 -0.34
C ALA A 43 -18.81 1.10 0.67
N ILE A 44 -19.86 1.92 0.72
CA ILE A 44 -19.99 3.02 1.70
C ILE A 44 -19.96 2.46 3.14
N LEU A 45 -20.68 1.37 3.41
CA LEU A 45 -20.69 0.75 4.74
C LEU A 45 -19.30 0.26 5.15
N GLN A 46 -18.56 -0.38 4.23
CA GLN A 46 -17.19 -0.84 4.48
C GLN A 46 -16.22 0.33 4.66
N PHE A 47 -16.35 1.38 3.85
CA PHE A 47 -15.56 2.59 4.00
C PHE A 47 -15.77 3.28 5.35
N ILE A 48 -17.04 3.44 5.78
CA ILE A 48 -17.39 3.98 7.11
C ILE A 48 -16.77 3.11 8.22
N SER A 49 -16.83 1.79 8.08
CA SER A 49 -16.22 0.86 9.03
C SER A 49 -14.70 1.09 9.14
N ILE A 50 -14.00 1.17 8.02
CA ILE A 50 -12.55 1.43 7.97
C ILE A 50 -12.24 2.80 8.60
N ALA A 51 -13.03 3.84 8.28
CA ALA A 51 -12.86 5.18 8.83
C ALA A 51 -13.00 5.21 10.36
N PHE A 52 -14.03 4.56 10.92
CA PHE A 52 -14.19 4.44 12.38
C PHE A 52 -13.04 3.66 13.03
N PHE A 53 -12.64 2.55 12.42
CA PHE A 53 -11.53 1.76 12.94
C PHE A 53 -10.23 2.57 12.94
N THR A 54 -9.92 3.23 11.85
CA THR A 54 -8.72 4.07 11.68
C THR A 54 -8.71 5.21 12.70
N ARG A 55 -9.84 5.91 12.87
CA ARG A 55 -9.99 6.95 13.90
C ARG A 55 -9.69 6.45 15.30
N GLY A 56 -10.14 5.23 15.62
CA GLY A 56 -9.97 4.68 16.98
C GLY A 56 -8.61 4.06 17.24
N PHE A 57 -7.98 3.54 16.19
CA PHE A 57 -6.73 2.78 16.31
C PHE A 57 -5.47 3.63 16.07
N LEU A 58 -5.49 4.51 15.07
CA LEU A 58 -4.35 5.38 14.83
C LEU A 58 -4.29 6.47 15.91
N LEU A 59 -3.17 6.50 16.61
CA LEU A 59 -2.96 7.38 17.75
C LEU A 59 -2.74 8.82 17.28
N SER A 60 -3.45 9.77 17.89
CA SER A 60 -3.18 11.19 17.74
C SER A 60 -2.50 11.72 19.01
N ARG A 61 -1.47 12.54 18.80
CA ARG A 61 -0.80 13.24 19.88
C ARG A 61 -1.64 14.44 20.31
N HIS A 62 -1.71 14.70 21.62
CA HIS A 62 -2.26 15.94 22.14
C HIS A 62 -1.15 17.01 22.11
N VAL A 63 -1.26 17.94 21.18
CA VAL A 63 -0.35 19.08 21.04
C VAL A 63 -0.89 20.25 21.85
N LEU A 64 -0.02 20.93 22.60
CA LEU A 64 -0.36 22.17 23.30
C LEU A 64 0.13 23.37 22.47
N ASP A 65 -0.75 24.37 22.31
CA ASP A 65 -0.47 25.59 21.55
C ASP A 65 0.36 26.62 22.33
N ASN A 66 0.78 26.26 23.55
CA ASN A 66 1.59 27.12 24.42
C ASN A 66 2.97 27.35 23.83
N ILE A 67 3.52 28.54 24.04
CA ILE A 67 4.85 28.95 23.59
C ILE A 67 5.71 29.20 24.83
N SER A 68 6.91 28.63 24.88
CA SER A 68 7.87 28.90 25.95
C SER A 68 8.33 30.36 25.93
N SER A 69 8.36 30.98 27.12
CA SER A 69 8.82 32.35 27.24
C SER A 69 10.16 32.42 28.00
N GLN A 70 10.98 33.44 27.70
CA GLN A 70 12.28 33.65 28.38
C GLN A 70 12.16 33.96 29.88
N ASN A 71 10.96 34.33 30.35
CA ASN A 71 10.73 34.64 31.76
C ASN A 71 10.46 33.40 32.61
N GLU A 72 10.04 32.31 31.99
CA GLU A 72 9.65 31.05 32.63
C GLU A 72 10.82 30.05 32.68
N THR A 73 11.79 30.14 31.75
CA THR A 73 13.01 29.35 31.73
C THR A 73 14.21 30.27 32.12
N SER A 74 15.15 29.75 32.89
CA SER A 74 16.33 30.50 33.35
C SER A 74 17.07 31.13 32.15
N LYS A 75 17.33 32.47 32.18
CA LYS A 75 18.10 33.16 31.12
C LYS A 75 19.55 32.69 31.18
N LEU A 76 19.92 31.81 30.30
CA LEU A 76 21.31 31.41 30.06
C LEU A 76 21.86 32.27 28.89
N PRO A 77 23.07 32.81 29.04
CA PRO A 77 23.69 33.53 27.95
C PRO A 77 23.98 32.58 26.76
N PRO A 78 23.77 33.03 25.51
CA PRO A 78 24.10 32.20 24.36
C PRO A 78 25.61 31.89 24.34
N ARG A 79 25.96 30.65 24.06
CA ARG A 79 27.35 30.28 23.82
C ARG A 79 27.78 30.59 22.39
N PHE A 80 26.86 30.44 21.48
CA PHE A 80 27.02 30.74 20.07
C PHE A 80 25.95 31.73 19.62
N ASN A 81 26.34 32.72 18.83
CA ASN A 81 25.43 33.68 18.23
C ASN A 81 24.99 33.24 16.83
N LYS A 82 25.83 32.43 16.16
CA LYS A 82 25.57 31.87 14.84
C LYS A 82 25.58 30.35 14.86
N ALA A 83 24.78 29.73 13.98
CA ALA A 83 24.82 28.31 13.76
C ALA A 83 24.64 27.96 12.25
N VAL A 84 25.38 26.94 11.81
CA VAL A 84 25.19 26.29 10.53
C VAL A 84 24.69 24.88 10.82
N ILE A 85 23.53 24.54 10.27
CA ILE A 85 22.90 23.23 10.44
C ILE A 85 22.79 22.59 9.04
N LEU A 86 23.52 21.50 8.81
CA LEU A 86 23.46 20.74 7.57
C LEU A 86 22.79 19.40 7.84
N VAL A 87 21.61 19.23 7.29
CA VAL A 87 20.87 17.98 7.26
C VAL A 87 21.27 17.23 5.99
N ILE A 88 21.72 16.01 6.12
CA ILE A 88 22.02 15.12 5.00
C ILE A 88 21.07 13.95 5.10
N ASP A 89 20.07 13.93 4.21
CA ASP A 89 19.01 12.94 4.23
C ASP A 89 19.58 11.52 4.09
N ALA A 90 19.09 10.62 4.93
CA ALA A 90 19.48 9.22 5.02
C ALA A 90 20.99 8.99 5.32
N LEU A 91 21.67 9.91 6.03
CA LEU A 91 23.05 9.74 6.45
C LEU A 91 23.16 8.72 7.60
N ARG A 92 23.40 7.47 7.26
CA ARG A 92 23.63 6.38 8.22
C ARG A 92 24.91 6.62 9.03
N PHE A 93 24.92 6.10 10.27
CA PHE A 93 26.10 6.25 11.13
C PHE A 93 27.34 5.49 10.59
N ASP A 94 27.14 4.30 10.02
CA ASP A 94 28.22 3.50 9.42
C ASP A 94 28.82 4.11 8.13
N PHE A 95 28.14 5.10 7.51
CA PHE A 95 28.69 5.85 6.38
C PHE A 95 29.76 6.87 6.83
N ALA A 96 29.66 7.35 8.07
CA ALA A 96 30.47 8.43 8.62
C ALA A 96 31.63 7.94 9.51
N ILE A 97 31.82 6.63 9.64
CA ILE A 97 32.89 6.02 10.44
C ILE A 97 33.73 5.07 9.59
N PRO A 98 35.04 4.88 9.90
CA PRO A 98 35.86 3.93 9.18
C PRO A 98 35.49 2.49 9.52
N VAL A 99 35.29 1.69 8.49
CA VAL A 99 35.04 0.24 8.57
C VAL A 99 36.25 -0.52 8.03
N ASN A 100 36.69 -1.57 8.75
CA ASN A 100 37.82 -2.39 8.30
C ASN A 100 37.44 -3.16 7.03
N GLU A 101 38.26 -3.02 5.99
CA GLU A 101 38.04 -3.69 4.69
C GLU A 101 38.00 -5.22 4.77
N SER A 102 38.58 -5.81 5.81
CA SER A 102 38.55 -7.26 6.06
C SER A 102 37.28 -7.72 6.76
N HIS A 103 36.38 -6.81 7.18
CA HIS A 103 35.16 -7.15 7.86
C HIS A 103 34.14 -7.74 6.89
N SER A 104 33.33 -8.74 7.33
CA SER A 104 32.35 -9.42 6.48
C SER A 104 31.28 -8.48 5.91
N ASN A 105 30.99 -7.38 6.59
CA ASN A 105 29.95 -6.41 6.20
C ASN A 105 30.53 -5.19 5.47
N TYR A 106 31.84 -5.16 5.17
CA TYR A 106 32.44 -4.05 4.43
C TYR A 106 31.89 -3.99 3.00
N ASN A 107 31.50 -2.79 2.58
CA ASN A 107 31.08 -2.53 1.21
C ASN A 107 31.76 -1.27 0.67
N LEU A 108 32.49 -1.41 -0.45
CA LEU A 108 33.21 -0.31 -1.08
C LEU A 108 32.31 0.84 -1.55
N ASN A 109 31.06 0.57 -1.83
CA ASN A 109 30.16 1.57 -2.41
C ASN A 109 29.60 2.56 -1.37
N TYR A 110 29.61 2.22 -0.07
CA TYR A 110 29.07 3.11 0.96
C TYR A 110 29.91 3.20 2.25
N HIS A 111 30.96 2.41 2.44
CA HIS A 111 31.86 2.57 3.58
C HIS A 111 33.15 3.30 3.17
N ASN A 112 33.70 4.02 4.12
CA ASN A 112 35.00 4.75 4.00
C ASN A 112 35.00 5.86 2.92
N ASN A 113 33.85 6.44 2.61
CA ASN A 113 33.73 7.51 1.62
C ASN A 113 33.45 8.89 2.27
N ILE A 114 32.82 8.96 3.46
CA ILE A 114 32.59 10.18 4.25
C ILE A 114 33.47 10.10 5.50
N LEU A 115 34.73 10.51 5.42
CA LEU A 115 35.67 10.40 6.53
C LEU A 115 36.01 11.74 7.17
N SER A 116 35.66 12.89 6.56
CA SER A 116 35.99 14.22 7.07
C SER A 116 35.41 14.47 8.49
N LEU A 117 34.25 13.89 8.83
CA LEU A 117 33.64 13.96 10.17
C LEU A 117 34.48 13.18 11.20
N TYR A 118 34.81 11.93 10.83
CA TYR A 118 35.61 11.06 11.70
C TYR A 118 37.05 11.58 11.88
N ASP A 119 37.68 11.99 10.82
CA ASP A 119 39.07 12.49 10.85
C ASP A 119 39.17 13.78 11.68
N SER A 120 38.16 14.66 11.57
CA SER A 120 38.07 15.85 12.43
C SER A 120 37.92 15.48 13.91
N PHE A 121 37.09 14.48 14.23
CA PHE A 121 36.90 13.99 15.59
C PHE A 121 38.11 13.24 16.12
N ALA A 122 38.71 12.31 15.34
CA ALA A 122 39.80 11.49 15.77
C ALA A 122 41.14 12.26 15.94
N SER A 123 41.31 13.34 15.18
CA SER A 123 42.50 14.22 15.27
C SER A 123 42.32 15.31 16.34
N ASP A 124 41.12 15.48 16.89
CA ASP A 124 40.79 16.56 17.82
C ASP A 124 41.41 16.32 19.21
N LYS A 125 42.35 17.20 19.60
CA LYS A 125 42.97 17.20 20.93
C LYS A 125 42.38 18.22 21.87
N ASP A 126 41.60 19.15 21.31
CA ASP A 126 41.13 20.35 21.98
C ASP A 126 39.60 20.30 22.29
N ALA A 127 38.98 19.14 22.21
CA ALA A 127 37.56 18.94 22.41
C ALA A 127 36.69 19.97 21.67
N SER A 128 37.00 20.20 20.40
CA SER A 128 36.31 21.11 19.50
C SER A 128 35.26 20.39 18.63
N SER A 129 35.27 19.06 18.58
CA SER A 129 34.36 18.21 17.82
C SER A 129 33.73 17.10 18.66
N LEU A 130 32.54 16.65 18.24
CA LEU A 130 31.78 15.59 18.89
C LEU A 130 31.03 14.78 17.82
N LEU A 131 31.32 13.48 17.74
CA LEU A 131 30.66 12.55 16.83
C LEU A 131 29.84 11.53 17.60
N LEU A 132 28.54 11.46 17.35
CA LEU A 132 27.58 10.65 18.10
C LEU A 132 26.70 9.83 17.15
N LYS A 133 26.29 8.66 17.62
CA LYS A 133 25.23 7.88 17.00
C LYS A 133 23.89 8.53 17.31
N PHE A 134 23.14 8.91 16.29
CA PHE A 134 21.91 9.70 16.41
C PHE A 134 20.71 8.80 16.12
N ILE A 135 19.94 8.47 17.16
CA ILE A 135 18.85 7.48 17.08
C ILE A 135 17.55 8.16 16.70
N ALA A 136 17.06 7.84 15.51
CA ALA A 136 15.76 8.27 15.02
C ALA A 136 14.62 7.52 15.72
N ASP A 137 13.51 8.18 15.98
CA ASP A 137 12.30 7.53 16.46
C ASP A 137 11.41 7.12 15.26
N PRO A 138 10.92 5.86 15.18
CA PRO A 138 10.09 5.44 14.06
C PRO A 138 8.72 6.14 14.06
N PRO A 139 8.10 6.37 12.88
CA PRO A 139 8.56 6.03 11.53
C PRO A 139 9.66 6.96 11.02
N THR A 140 10.61 6.39 10.29
CA THR A 140 11.79 7.07 9.76
C THR A 140 11.49 7.74 8.42
N THR A 141 10.60 8.72 8.41
CA THR A 141 10.28 9.53 7.23
C THR A 141 10.66 10.98 7.46
N THR A 142 11.22 11.64 6.45
CA THR A 142 11.81 12.97 6.50
C THR A 142 10.92 14.00 7.22
N LEU A 143 9.64 14.12 6.86
CA LEU A 143 8.74 15.11 7.45
C LEU A 143 8.56 14.94 8.97
N GLN A 144 8.37 13.68 9.44
CA GLN A 144 8.25 13.42 10.88
C GLN A 144 9.55 13.64 11.62
N ARG A 145 10.67 13.35 10.97
CA ARG A 145 12.00 13.63 11.55
C ARG A 145 12.20 15.12 11.69
N LEU A 146 11.94 15.91 10.64
CA LEU A 146 12.04 17.37 10.71
C LEU A 146 11.15 17.96 11.82
N LYS A 147 9.94 17.43 12.02
CA LYS A 147 9.07 17.82 13.13
C LYS A 147 9.71 17.48 14.48
N GLY A 148 10.21 16.27 14.66
CA GLY A 148 10.91 15.85 15.88
C GLY A 148 12.18 16.67 16.17
N LEU A 149 12.98 16.93 15.13
CA LEU A 149 14.23 17.70 15.16
C LEU A 149 14.04 19.20 15.46
N THR A 150 12.83 19.73 15.31
CA THR A 150 12.54 21.15 15.57
C THR A 150 11.69 21.39 16.79
N THR A 151 10.80 20.44 17.17
CA THR A 151 9.93 20.56 18.35
C THR A 151 10.46 19.81 19.58
N GLY A 152 11.32 18.81 19.40
CA GLY A 152 11.77 17.90 20.48
C GLY A 152 10.69 16.93 20.96
N SER A 153 9.64 16.71 20.14
CA SER A 153 8.51 15.84 20.45
C SER A 153 8.57 14.53 19.66
N LEU A 154 7.94 13.48 20.20
CA LEU A 154 7.90 12.21 19.51
C LEU A 154 6.92 12.26 18.33
N PRO A 155 7.26 11.62 17.19
CA PRO A 155 6.36 11.54 16.05
C PRO A 155 5.18 10.60 16.33
N THR A 156 4.08 10.79 15.62
CA THR A 156 2.96 9.85 15.62
C THR A 156 2.76 9.25 14.23
N PHE A 157 2.20 8.04 14.17
CA PHE A 157 1.97 7.37 12.89
C PHE A 157 0.94 8.10 12.01
N ILE A 158 0.02 8.88 12.60
CA ILE A 158 -0.95 9.70 11.85
C ILE A 158 -0.25 10.84 11.12
N ASP A 159 0.83 11.38 11.67
CA ASP A 159 1.61 12.42 11.01
C ASP A 159 2.18 11.93 9.66
N ALA A 160 2.29 10.61 9.44
CA ALA A 160 2.65 10.04 8.14
C ALA A 160 1.62 10.35 7.02
N GLY A 161 0.35 10.52 7.36
CA GLY A 161 -0.68 10.95 6.41
C GLY A 161 -0.53 12.41 5.99
N SER A 162 0.06 13.23 6.84
CA SER A 162 0.31 14.66 6.60
C SER A 162 1.49 14.91 5.66
N ASN A 163 2.32 13.91 5.38
CA ASN A 163 3.48 14.02 4.48
C ASN A 163 3.13 14.54 3.08
N PHE A 164 1.88 14.42 2.67
CA PHE A 164 1.42 14.87 1.36
C PHE A 164 0.66 16.19 1.39
N ASP A 165 0.38 16.74 2.59
CA ASP A 165 -0.51 17.91 2.74
C ASP A 165 0.20 19.16 3.29
N GLY A 166 1.49 19.06 3.67
CA GLY A 166 2.43 20.16 3.98
C GLY A 166 1.84 21.31 4.80
N THR A 167 1.16 21.02 5.91
CA THR A 167 0.62 22.09 6.77
C THR A 167 1.71 22.65 7.69
N VAL A 168 1.70 23.99 7.86
CA VAL A 168 2.64 24.68 8.77
C VAL A 168 2.56 24.11 10.17
N ILE A 169 3.71 23.90 10.82
CA ILE A 169 3.79 23.48 12.23
C ILE A 169 3.44 24.66 13.11
N GLU A 170 2.22 24.64 13.69
CA GLU A 170 1.72 25.70 14.56
C GLU A 170 2.28 25.60 15.98
N GLU A 171 2.67 24.39 16.43
CA GLU A 171 3.23 24.17 17.75
C GLU A 171 4.59 24.89 17.95
N ASP A 172 4.94 25.12 19.21
CA ASP A 172 6.22 25.74 19.56
C ASP A 172 7.39 24.89 19.09
N ASN A 173 8.32 25.52 18.36
CA ASN A 173 9.47 24.86 17.76
C ASN A 173 10.70 25.79 17.76
N PHE A 174 11.88 25.22 17.55
CA PHE A 174 13.15 25.94 17.61
C PHE A 174 13.22 27.12 16.64
N LEU A 175 12.71 26.99 15.41
CA LEU A 175 12.69 28.06 14.42
C LEU A 175 11.75 29.20 14.84
N LYS A 176 10.60 28.89 15.43
CA LYS A 176 9.66 29.85 15.98
C LYS A 176 10.29 30.63 17.14
N GLN A 177 11.05 29.96 18.02
CA GLN A 177 11.79 30.62 19.09
C GLN A 177 12.88 31.56 18.56
N LEU A 178 13.63 31.16 17.53
CA LEU A 178 14.60 32.03 16.86
C LEU A 178 13.91 33.24 16.23
N HIS A 179 12.81 33.08 15.57
CA HIS A 179 12.02 34.17 14.96
C HIS A 179 11.51 35.15 16.01
N LEU A 180 10.99 34.66 17.14
CA LEU A 180 10.56 35.48 18.28
C LEU A 180 11.73 36.26 18.92
N ALA A 181 12.95 35.72 18.83
CA ALA A 181 14.19 36.38 19.26
C ALA A 181 14.76 37.35 18.20
N ASN A 182 14.03 37.63 17.10
CA ASN A 182 14.47 38.43 15.96
C ASN A 182 15.76 37.91 15.30
N LYS A 183 15.99 36.61 15.30
CA LYS A 183 17.10 35.95 14.60
C LYS A 183 16.74 35.64 13.15
N THR A 184 17.66 35.91 12.24
CA THR A 184 17.50 35.65 10.82
C THR A 184 17.87 34.21 10.51
N VAL A 185 16.90 33.42 10.05
CA VAL A 185 17.09 32.02 9.63
C VAL A 185 17.05 31.93 8.11
N LYS A 186 18.16 31.53 7.50
CA LYS A 186 18.29 31.29 6.06
C LYS A 186 18.26 29.79 5.78
N PHE A 187 17.63 29.41 4.67
CA PHE A 187 17.44 28.01 4.30
C PHE A 187 17.75 27.78 2.81
N ALA A 188 18.36 26.62 2.50
CA ALA A 188 18.48 26.09 1.14
C ALA A 188 18.28 24.56 1.15
N GLY A 189 17.57 24.04 0.15
CA GLY A 189 17.38 22.59 -0.04
C GLY A 189 15.93 22.15 -0.15
N ASP A 190 15.58 21.03 0.46
CA ASP A 190 14.28 20.39 0.42
C ASP A 190 13.10 21.34 0.67
N ASP A 191 12.19 21.46 -0.30
CA ASP A 191 11.02 22.36 -0.23
C ASP A 191 10.01 21.98 0.88
N THR A 192 10.12 20.81 1.48
CA THR A 192 9.36 20.38 2.68
C THR A 192 9.54 21.40 3.83
N TRP A 193 10.72 22.02 3.97
CA TRP A 193 10.96 23.04 4.99
C TRP A 193 10.10 24.27 4.78
N MET A 194 9.90 24.72 3.54
CA MET A 194 9.00 25.83 3.26
C MET A 194 7.54 25.49 3.55
N ALA A 195 7.12 24.25 3.28
CA ALA A 195 5.78 23.81 3.64
C ALA A 195 5.55 23.84 5.16
N LEU A 196 6.54 23.43 5.95
CA LEU A 196 6.44 23.33 7.41
C LEU A 196 6.72 24.64 8.16
N PHE A 197 7.65 25.48 7.67
CA PHE A 197 8.25 26.56 8.45
C PHE A 197 8.31 27.92 7.74
N HIS A 198 7.67 28.13 6.58
CA HIS A 198 7.76 29.37 5.81
C HIS A 198 7.57 30.67 6.63
N PRO A 199 6.73 30.74 7.69
CA PRO A 199 6.60 31.96 8.47
C PRO A 199 7.84 32.34 9.27
N PHE A 200 8.76 31.40 9.50
CA PHE A 200 9.95 31.58 10.35
C PHE A 200 11.25 31.67 9.55
N LEU A 201 11.19 31.42 8.24
CA LEU A 201 12.34 31.47 7.35
C LEU A 201 12.43 32.81 6.64
N SER A 202 13.66 33.20 6.29
CA SER A 202 13.93 34.44 5.54
C SER A 202 13.38 34.37 4.11
N ASN A 203 12.99 35.51 3.56
CA ASN A 203 12.45 35.59 2.18
C ASN A 203 13.48 35.28 1.08
N ASP A 204 14.77 35.31 1.37
CA ASP A 204 15.85 34.90 0.49
C ASP A 204 16.26 33.42 0.66
N SER A 205 15.45 32.60 1.32
CA SER A 205 15.61 31.15 1.36
C SER A 205 15.41 30.53 -0.01
N PHE A 206 16.14 29.45 -0.29
CA PHE A 206 16.20 28.80 -1.60
C PHE A 206 15.67 27.37 -1.56
N PRO A 207 14.33 27.18 -1.61
CA PRO A 207 13.72 25.85 -1.66
C PRO A 207 13.87 25.22 -3.05
N LEU A 208 14.12 23.91 -3.10
CA LEU A 208 14.26 23.11 -4.30
C LEU A 208 13.33 21.91 -4.24
N GLU A 209 12.79 21.48 -5.39
CA GLU A 209 11.82 20.38 -5.48
C GLU A 209 12.44 19.05 -4.99
N SER A 210 11.86 18.47 -3.93
CA SER A 210 12.44 17.35 -3.20
C SER A 210 11.89 15.98 -3.61
N LEU A 211 10.67 15.90 -4.14
CA LEU A 211 9.97 14.63 -4.36
C LEU A 211 10.42 13.85 -5.59
N ASN A 212 11.28 14.43 -6.44
CA ASN A 212 11.80 13.75 -7.63
C ASN A 212 13.04 12.92 -7.32
N VAL A 213 12.87 11.68 -6.88
CA VAL A 213 13.98 10.74 -6.58
C VAL A 213 14.88 10.38 -7.79
N TRP A 214 14.51 10.81 -9.02
CA TRP A 214 15.36 10.65 -10.20
C TRP A 214 16.42 11.73 -10.31
N ASP A 215 16.21 12.87 -9.67
CA ASP A 215 17.15 13.99 -9.63
C ASP A 215 18.11 13.82 -8.46
N LEU A 216 19.36 13.49 -8.73
CA LEU A 216 20.37 13.19 -7.72
C LEU A 216 21.21 14.44 -7.35
N ASP A 217 21.16 15.51 -8.15
CA ASP A 217 22.19 16.56 -8.10
C ASP A 217 21.65 17.96 -7.88
N THR A 218 20.43 18.28 -8.35
CA THR A 218 19.94 19.66 -8.36
C THR A 218 19.81 20.26 -6.94
N VAL A 219 19.28 19.47 -5.99
CA VAL A 219 19.11 19.94 -4.61
C VAL A 219 20.46 20.11 -3.93
N ASP A 220 21.35 19.10 -4.03
CA ASP A 220 22.67 19.14 -3.41
C ASP A 220 23.53 20.29 -3.96
N ASN A 221 23.58 20.42 -5.28
CA ASN A 221 24.32 21.51 -5.92
C ASN A 221 23.75 22.88 -5.53
N GLY A 222 22.41 23.02 -5.47
CA GLY A 222 21.78 24.25 -5.02
C GLY A 222 22.11 24.62 -3.57
N VAL A 223 22.17 23.63 -2.67
CA VAL A 223 22.62 23.82 -1.28
C VAL A 223 24.10 24.25 -1.25
N MET A 224 24.97 23.57 -2.00
CA MET A 224 26.40 23.88 -2.06
C MET A 224 26.63 25.31 -2.58
N ASP A 225 26.01 25.69 -3.69
CA ASP A 225 26.12 27.03 -4.28
C ASP A 225 25.61 28.10 -3.31
N TYR A 226 24.46 27.86 -2.65
CA TYR A 226 23.92 28.82 -1.67
C TYR A 226 24.85 29.02 -0.47
N PHE A 227 25.45 27.93 0.04
CA PHE A 227 26.42 28.01 1.15
C PHE A 227 27.70 28.71 0.71
N HIS A 228 28.22 28.45 -0.49
CA HIS A 228 29.38 29.16 -1.04
C HIS A 228 29.15 30.64 -1.11
N ASP A 229 27.97 31.09 -1.56
CA ASP A 229 27.64 32.51 -1.69
C ASP A 229 27.43 33.20 -0.34
N HIS A 230 26.88 32.51 0.67
CA HIS A 230 26.49 33.13 1.94
C HIS A 230 27.58 33.05 3.01
N LEU A 231 28.40 32.01 3.05
CA LEU A 231 29.49 31.88 4.01
C LEU A 231 30.69 32.77 3.63
N GLN A 232 30.92 32.96 2.33
CA GLN A 232 32.07 33.76 1.86
C GLN A 232 31.83 35.28 1.77
N GLN A 233 30.55 35.71 1.65
CA GLN A 233 30.22 37.13 1.33
C GLN A 233 29.74 37.95 2.51
N ASP A 234 29.96 37.55 3.75
CA ASP A 234 29.60 38.31 4.96
C ASP A 234 28.13 38.82 5.01
N LYS A 235 27.19 38.05 4.40
CA LYS A 235 25.77 38.38 4.42
C LYS A 235 25.20 38.16 5.80
N GLU A 236 24.32 39.06 6.25
CA GLU A 236 23.68 38.99 7.57
C GLU A 236 22.79 37.71 7.69
N TRP A 237 23.18 36.79 8.58
CA TRP A 237 22.43 35.64 9.00
C TRP A 237 22.83 35.25 10.42
N ASP A 238 21.91 34.71 11.18
CA ASP A 238 22.18 34.10 12.50
C ASP A 238 22.19 32.59 12.44
N VAL A 239 21.26 31.99 11.70
CA VAL A 239 21.22 30.54 11.50
C VAL A 239 21.07 30.23 10.02
N MET A 240 21.92 29.33 9.53
CA MET A 240 21.85 28.83 8.15
C MET A 240 21.57 27.36 8.15
N ILE A 241 20.53 26.93 7.45
CA ILE A 241 20.10 25.54 7.36
C ILE A 241 20.24 25.07 5.92
N GLY A 242 20.93 23.98 5.71
CA GLY A 242 20.97 23.24 4.44
C GLY A 242 20.36 21.88 4.56
N HIS A 243 19.61 21.41 3.56
CA HIS A 243 19.09 20.06 3.50
C HIS A 243 19.39 19.41 2.15
N MET A 244 20.31 18.45 2.15
CA MET A 244 20.78 17.71 0.98
C MET A 244 20.02 16.39 0.89
N LEU A 245 19.64 15.98 -0.33
CA LEU A 245 18.83 14.79 -0.58
C LEU A 245 19.55 13.72 -1.40
N GLY A 246 20.72 14.01 -1.92
CA GLY A 246 21.37 13.16 -2.92
C GLY A 246 21.67 11.74 -2.46
N ILE A 247 22.04 11.52 -1.20
CA ILE A 247 22.30 10.19 -0.62
C ILE A 247 20.99 9.38 -0.56
N ASP A 248 19.89 9.99 -0.09
CA ASP A 248 18.57 9.37 -0.03
C ASP A 248 18.06 9.02 -1.43
N HIS A 249 18.11 9.95 -2.38
CA HIS A 249 17.68 9.73 -3.75
C HIS A 249 18.45 8.62 -4.45
N VAL A 250 19.77 8.51 -4.20
CA VAL A 250 20.57 7.38 -4.70
C VAL A 250 20.10 6.07 -4.07
N GLY A 251 19.82 6.06 -2.77
CA GLY A 251 19.25 4.93 -2.06
C GLY A 251 17.96 4.44 -2.73
N HIS A 252 17.00 5.30 -2.89
CA HIS A 252 15.71 4.98 -3.53
C HIS A 252 15.85 4.51 -4.98
N LYS A 253 16.76 5.11 -5.74
CA LYS A 253 16.93 4.81 -7.17
C LYS A 253 17.72 3.54 -7.41
N TYR A 254 18.83 3.35 -6.71
CA TYR A 254 19.81 2.31 -6.99
C TYR A 254 20.08 1.36 -5.82
N GLY A 255 19.71 1.73 -4.61
CA GLY A 255 20.14 1.08 -3.39
C GLY A 255 21.50 1.58 -2.90
N PRO A 256 21.87 1.30 -1.62
CA PRO A 256 23.14 1.75 -1.07
C PRO A 256 24.35 1.07 -1.73
N ASP A 257 24.21 -0.18 -2.19
CA ASP A 257 25.27 -0.93 -2.84
C ASP A 257 25.38 -0.62 -4.34
N HIS A 258 25.61 0.65 -4.67
CA HIS A 258 25.80 1.11 -6.04
C HIS A 258 26.95 2.12 -6.13
N PHE A 259 27.69 2.10 -7.23
CA PHE A 259 28.83 3.01 -7.41
C PHE A 259 28.45 4.51 -7.34
N THR A 260 27.24 4.88 -7.77
CA THR A 260 26.72 6.25 -7.64
C THR A 260 26.57 6.69 -6.17
N MET A 261 26.30 5.77 -5.24
CA MET A 261 26.30 6.06 -3.80
C MET A 261 27.69 6.54 -3.36
N ARG A 262 28.74 5.83 -3.82
CA ARG A 262 30.12 6.22 -3.54
C ARG A 262 30.46 7.60 -4.10
N GLU A 263 30.11 7.87 -5.36
CA GLU A 263 30.35 9.17 -5.99
C GLU A 263 29.65 10.30 -5.24
N LYS A 264 28.40 10.08 -4.85
CA LYS A 264 27.60 11.06 -4.07
C LYS A 264 28.19 11.29 -2.68
N GLN A 265 28.58 10.24 -1.98
CA GLN A 265 29.21 10.35 -0.66
C GLN A 265 30.54 11.11 -0.73
N ILE A 266 31.37 10.89 -1.74
CA ILE A 266 32.62 11.64 -1.96
C ILE A 266 32.32 13.12 -2.21
N GLN A 267 31.28 13.45 -3.00
CA GLN A 267 30.85 14.84 -3.23
C GLN A 267 30.45 15.52 -1.91
N VAL A 268 29.66 14.82 -1.09
CA VAL A 268 29.22 15.30 0.23
C VAL A 268 30.40 15.49 1.18
N ASP A 269 31.36 14.55 1.21
CA ASP A 269 32.55 14.63 2.04
C ASP A 269 33.43 15.84 1.69
N GLN A 270 33.61 16.11 0.40
CA GLN A 270 34.33 17.32 -0.07
C GLN A 270 33.64 18.61 0.37
N PHE A 271 32.31 18.64 0.37
CA PHE A 271 31.55 19.80 0.84
C PHE A 271 31.65 19.97 2.35
N ILE A 272 31.61 18.88 3.12
CA ILE A 272 31.83 18.88 4.58
C ILE A 272 33.22 19.44 4.89
N ASP A 273 34.27 18.96 4.23
CA ASP A 273 35.65 19.45 4.43
C ASP A 273 35.76 20.96 4.12
N TRP A 274 35.07 21.41 3.08
CA TRP A 274 35.02 22.85 2.76
C TRP A 274 34.28 23.65 3.85
N ILE A 275 33.14 23.20 4.39
CA ILE A 275 32.42 23.90 5.48
C ILE A 275 33.30 24.00 6.72
N LEU A 276 33.96 22.91 7.14
CA LEU A 276 34.85 22.89 8.31
C LEU A 276 35.94 23.95 8.23
N LYS A 277 36.44 24.26 7.03
CA LYS A 277 37.44 25.30 6.79
C LYS A 277 36.84 26.71 6.72
N SER A 278 35.58 26.84 6.26
CA SER A 278 34.96 28.12 5.89
C SER A 278 34.22 28.82 7.04
N ILE A 279 33.72 28.08 8.06
CA ILE A 279 33.00 28.68 9.20
C ILE A 279 33.93 29.55 10.05
N ASP A 280 33.39 30.57 10.75
CA ASP A 280 34.08 31.41 11.68
C ASP A 280 34.17 30.77 13.10
N ASP A 281 34.97 31.44 13.99
CA ASP A 281 35.20 30.91 15.35
C ASP A 281 33.95 31.00 16.25
N ASP A 282 32.98 31.89 15.96
CA ASP A 282 31.78 32.05 16.76
C ASP A 282 30.58 31.23 16.26
N THR A 283 30.78 30.45 15.22
CA THR A 283 29.74 29.62 14.61
C THR A 283 29.73 28.18 15.15
N LEU A 284 28.56 27.71 15.55
CA LEU A 284 28.30 26.31 15.81
C LEU A 284 27.99 25.60 14.50
N LEU A 285 28.73 24.54 14.18
CA LEU A 285 28.40 23.65 13.06
C LEU A 285 27.70 22.40 13.59
N VAL A 286 26.57 22.08 12.99
CA VAL A 286 25.79 20.87 13.27
C VAL A 286 25.59 20.13 11.95
N ILE A 287 26.12 18.94 11.82
CA ILE A 287 25.86 18.06 10.68
C ILE A 287 25.13 16.82 11.19
N LEU A 288 23.99 16.51 10.58
CA LEU A 288 23.18 15.39 11.03
C LEU A 288 22.49 14.65 9.89
N GLY A 289 22.24 13.36 10.11
CA GLY A 289 21.25 12.61 9.33
C GLY A 289 19.89 12.63 10.03
N ASP A 290 18.84 12.86 9.28
CA ASP A 290 17.48 12.81 9.82
C ASP A 290 17.02 11.37 10.06
N HIS A 291 17.44 10.42 9.21
CA HIS A 291 17.32 8.97 9.38
C HIS A 291 18.42 8.24 8.61
N GLY A 292 18.38 6.92 8.60
CA GLY A 292 19.19 6.08 7.72
C GLY A 292 18.36 5.41 6.64
N MET A 293 18.89 4.36 6.00
CA MET A 293 18.18 3.58 4.98
C MET A 293 18.49 2.09 5.15
N ASP A 294 17.55 1.23 4.74
CA ASP A 294 17.74 -0.21 4.74
C ASP A 294 18.68 -0.69 3.61
N HIS A 295 18.94 -1.98 3.56
CA HIS A 295 19.79 -2.59 2.52
C HIS A 295 19.22 -2.46 1.09
N THR A 296 17.96 -2.08 0.93
CA THR A 296 17.32 -1.83 -0.38
C THR A 296 17.37 -0.35 -0.77
N GLY A 297 17.80 0.53 0.14
CA GLY A 297 17.81 1.97 -0.03
C GLY A 297 16.48 2.65 0.28
N ASN A 298 15.58 1.96 0.99
CA ASN A 298 14.30 2.52 1.44
C ASN A 298 14.36 2.87 2.93
N HIS A 299 13.39 3.67 3.38
CA HIS A 299 13.23 4.10 4.76
C HIS A 299 11.73 4.23 5.12
N GLY A 300 11.40 4.61 6.37
CA GLY A 300 10.03 4.72 6.87
C GLY A 300 9.64 3.58 7.81
N GLY A 301 10.55 2.64 8.05
CA GLY A 301 10.45 1.55 9.01
C GLY A 301 11.12 1.84 10.35
N ASP A 302 11.66 0.78 10.96
CA ASP A 302 12.34 0.80 12.26
C ASP A 302 13.53 -0.18 12.30
N SER A 303 14.13 -0.48 11.15
CA SER A 303 15.35 -1.28 11.09
C SER A 303 16.53 -0.53 11.74
N ILE A 304 17.52 -1.25 12.21
CA ILE A 304 18.71 -0.64 12.83
C ILE A 304 19.36 0.34 11.85
N ASP A 305 19.50 -0.05 10.59
CA ASP A 305 20.11 0.76 9.53
C ASP A 305 19.28 2.01 9.19
N GLU A 306 17.96 2.01 9.45
CA GLU A 306 17.10 3.19 9.31
C GLU A 306 17.10 4.09 10.55
N LEU A 307 17.29 3.52 11.75
CA LEU A 307 17.27 4.26 13.02
C LEU A 307 18.61 4.93 13.35
N GLU A 308 19.73 4.30 13.02
CA GLU A 308 21.07 4.78 13.39
C GLU A 308 21.60 5.76 12.35
N SER A 309 21.37 7.05 12.56
CA SER A 309 21.95 8.14 11.78
C SER A 309 23.13 8.81 12.48
N THR A 310 23.73 9.82 11.87
CA THR A 310 24.92 10.53 12.34
C THR A 310 24.57 11.87 12.98
N LEU A 311 25.21 12.23 14.08
CA LEU A 311 25.24 13.59 14.63
C LEU A 311 26.67 14.04 14.85
N PHE A 312 27.05 15.15 14.25
CA PHE A 312 28.35 15.78 14.42
C PHE A 312 28.18 17.23 14.85
N LEU A 313 28.82 17.61 15.97
CA LEU A 313 28.86 18.97 16.48
C LEU A 313 30.31 19.47 16.44
N TYR A 314 30.51 20.67 15.93
CA TYR A 314 31.86 21.24 15.79
C TYR A 314 31.87 22.73 16.05
N SER A 315 32.97 23.22 16.61
CA SER A 315 33.33 24.64 16.72
C SER A 315 34.84 24.79 16.59
N LYS A 316 35.32 25.85 15.95
CA LYS A 316 36.76 26.15 15.91
C LYS A 316 37.35 26.54 17.25
N LYS A 317 36.53 26.87 18.25
CA LYS A 317 37.01 27.17 19.60
C LYS A 317 37.37 25.87 20.35
N PRO A 318 38.50 25.87 21.07
CA PRO A 318 38.87 24.73 21.93
C PRO A 318 37.98 24.60 23.15
N ASP A 319 37.99 23.46 23.81
CA ASP A 319 37.31 23.16 25.08
C ASP A 319 35.78 23.43 25.05
N MET A 320 35.14 23.11 23.87
CA MET A 320 33.71 23.33 23.73
C MET A 320 32.87 22.20 24.28
N TRP A 321 33.38 20.98 24.23
CA TRP A 321 32.67 19.77 24.61
C TRP A 321 33.33 19.05 25.77
N ARG A 322 32.51 18.42 26.61
CA ARG A 322 33.01 17.62 27.73
C ARG A 322 33.08 16.16 27.31
N LEU A 323 34.26 15.69 27.01
CA LEU A 323 34.49 14.26 26.74
C LEU A 323 34.73 13.55 28.09
N LYS A 324 33.85 12.62 28.47
CA LYS A 324 34.03 11.80 29.69
C LYS A 324 35.00 10.66 29.39
N GLU A 325 35.99 10.45 30.22
CA GLU A 325 37.00 9.38 30.12
C GLU A 325 36.39 7.95 30.12
N THR A 326 35.17 7.82 30.63
CA THR A 326 34.42 6.53 30.71
C THR A 326 33.38 6.33 29.63
N SER A 327 33.21 7.28 28.71
CA SER A 327 32.30 7.14 27.59
C SER A 327 32.99 6.37 26.46
N ASN A 328 32.25 5.47 25.78
CA ASN A 328 32.72 4.63 24.69
C ASN A 328 32.96 5.46 23.42
N TYR A 329 33.82 6.52 23.51
CA TYR A 329 34.27 7.27 22.36
C TYR A 329 35.47 6.59 21.66
N ASN A 330 35.99 5.51 22.24
CA ASN A 330 36.99 4.70 21.55
C ASN A 330 36.28 3.98 20.39
N ILE A 331 36.40 4.61 19.28
CA ILE A 331 36.01 4.12 17.97
C ILE A 331 36.91 2.94 17.64
N ASP A 332 36.57 1.76 18.10
CA ASP A 332 37.24 0.54 17.77
C ASP A 332 36.47 -0.18 16.67
N ASN A 333 37.16 -0.53 15.60
CA ASN A 333 36.64 -1.20 14.40
C ASN A 333 36.04 -2.60 14.66
N LEU A 334 35.78 -2.98 15.91
CA LEU A 334 35.47 -4.34 16.34
C LEU A 334 34.12 -4.48 17.09
N GLY A 335 33.18 -3.54 16.89
CA GLY A 335 31.80 -3.72 17.38
C GLY A 335 31.54 -3.20 18.80
N HIS A 336 32.23 -2.18 19.24
CA HIS A 336 31.92 -1.49 20.49
C HIS A 336 30.74 -0.52 20.30
N ASP A 337 29.86 -0.41 21.32
CA ASP A 337 28.74 0.52 21.32
C ASP A 337 29.24 1.97 21.35
N TYR A 338 29.06 2.68 20.24
CA TYR A 338 29.27 4.13 20.19
C TYR A 338 28.28 4.85 21.09
N ARG A 339 28.66 6.02 21.63
CA ARG A 339 27.76 6.87 22.40
C ARG A 339 26.56 7.28 21.52
N SER A 340 25.36 6.91 21.96
CA SER A 340 24.11 7.18 21.27
C SER A 340 23.28 8.23 21.99
N VAL A 341 22.60 9.08 21.22
CA VAL A 341 21.64 10.09 21.68
C VAL A 341 20.38 10.04 20.86
N ARG A 342 19.23 10.39 21.43
CA ARG A 342 17.98 10.44 20.68
C ARG A 342 17.85 11.74 19.90
N GLN A 343 17.15 11.73 18.79
CA GLN A 343 16.94 12.91 17.97
C GLN A 343 16.21 14.04 18.71
N ILE A 344 15.26 13.71 19.57
CA ILE A 344 14.55 14.71 20.39
C ILE A 344 15.48 15.47 21.35
N ASP A 345 16.64 14.91 21.71
CA ASP A 345 17.61 15.51 22.63
C ASP A 345 18.38 16.68 21.99
N LEU A 346 18.41 16.75 20.67
CA LEU A 346 19.07 17.81 19.92
C LEU A 346 18.39 19.16 20.16
N VAL A 347 17.06 19.22 20.19
CA VAL A 347 16.31 20.48 20.29
C VAL A 347 16.62 21.23 21.59
N SER A 348 16.56 20.52 22.73
CA SER A 348 16.93 21.10 24.02
C SER A 348 18.40 21.52 24.06
N SER A 349 19.29 20.76 23.42
CA SER A 349 20.72 21.07 23.35
C SER A 349 21.01 22.33 22.51
N LEU A 350 20.42 22.45 21.32
CA LEU A 350 20.55 23.62 20.45
C LEU A 350 19.97 24.87 21.09
N ALA A 351 18.78 24.76 21.70
CA ALA A 351 18.15 25.88 22.39
C ALA A 351 19.06 26.44 23.50
N LEU A 352 19.65 25.58 24.32
CA LEU A 352 20.55 25.96 25.39
C LEU A 352 21.85 26.57 24.87
N LEU A 353 22.46 25.99 23.81
CA LEU A 353 23.69 26.51 23.22
C LEU A 353 23.50 27.90 22.58
N MET A 354 22.31 28.13 21.98
CA MET A 354 21.97 29.41 21.36
C MET A 354 21.26 30.40 22.29
N GLY A 355 21.10 30.05 23.59
CA GLY A 355 20.44 30.90 24.60
C GLY A 355 18.96 31.15 24.33
N GLN A 356 18.29 30.22 23.64
CA GLN A 356 16.87 30.26 23.33
C GLN A 356 16.07 29.47 24.38
N PRO A 357 14.78 29.77 24.59
CA PRO A 357 13.90 28.92 25.35
C PRO A 357 13.78 27.53 24.71
N ILE A 358 13.75 26.47 25.55
CA ILE A 358 13.45 25.13 25.09
C ILE A 358 11.97 25.12 24.64
N PRO A 359 11.63 24.63 23.43
CA PRO A 359 10.25 24.57 22.94
C PRO A 359 9.30 23.89 23.92
N PHE A 360 8.05 24.36 24.01
CA PHE A 360 7.12 24.00 25.07
C PHE A 360 6.81 22.50 25.11
N ASN A 361 6.61 21.88 23.94
CA ASN A 361 6.28 20.45 23.81
C ASN A 361 7.51 19.52 23.79
N ASN A 362 8.71 20.04 24.09
CA ASN A 362 9.94 19.24 24.08
C ASN A 362 9.93 18.18 25.18
N LEU A 363 10.32 16.96 24.83
CA LEU A 363 10.48 15.80 25.71
C LEU A 363 11.92 15.32 25.81
N GLY A 364 12.79 15.87 24.95
CA GLY A 364 14.20 15.53 24.89
C GLY A 364 14.97 16.05 26.09
N TRP A 365 16.09 15.40 26.36
CA TRP A 365 17.05 15.77 27.40
C TRP A 365 18.29 16.39 26.79
N PRO A 366 18.88 17.44 27.36
CA PRO A 366 20.13 18.00 26.82
C PRO A 366 21.23 16.95 26.76
N ILE A 367 22.00 16.94 25.68
CA ILE A 367 23.14 16.05 25.50
C ILE A 367 24.22 16.39 26.55
N ASP A 368 24.65 15.44 27.36
CA ASP A 368 25.55 15.62 28.47
C ASP A 368 26.86 16.36 28.07
N GLU A 369 27.36 16.03 26.91
CA GLU A 369 28.64 16.48 26.38
C GLU A 369 28.65 17.94 25.94
N ILE A 370 27.49 18.57 25.78
CA ILE A 370 27.44 20.00 25.41
C ILE A 370 27.85 20.97 26.54
N ALA A 371 27.85 20.51 27.77
CA ALA A 371 28.29 21.34 28.91
C ALA A 371 29.81 21.26 29.08
N ARG A 372 30.48 22.39 29.38
CA ARG A 372 31.94 22.43 29.62
C ARG A 372 32.30 21.96 31.02
N ASN A 373 31.42 22.18 32.01
CA ASN A 373 31.67 21.84 33.40
C ASN A 373 30.36 21.50 34.16
N ASP A 374 30.48 20.94 35.37
CA ASP A 374 29.34 20.49 36.15
C ASP A 374 28.37 21.61 36.56
N ARG A 375 28.86 22.83 36.71
CA ARG A 375 28.03 23.99 37.05
C ARG A 375 27.14 24.36 35.85
N GLU A 376 27.71 24.45 34.67
CA GLU A 376 26.96 24.73 33.44
C GLU A 376 25.97 23.59 33.15
N TRP A 377 26.39 22.34 33.33
CA TRP A 377 25.55 21.19 33.21
C TRP A 377 24.32 21.26 34.13
N SER A 378 24.55 21.61 35.41
CA SER A 378 23.47 21.77 36.37
C SER A 378 22.47 22.88 35.98
N GLN A 379 22.94 23.94 35.32
CA GLN A 379 22.08 25.02 34.82
C GLN A 379 21.25 24.55 33.63
N PHE A 380 21.85 23.80 32.70
CA PHE A 380 21.15 23.21 31.55
C PHE A 380 20.05 22.24 32.00
N VAL A 381 20.40 21.35 32.90
CA VAL A 381 19.45 20.42 33.51
C VAL A 381 18.31 21.14 34.25
N ASN A 382 18.60 22.23 34.97
CA ASN A 382 17.57 23.01 35.67
C ASN A 382 16.59 23.65 34.66
N SER A 383 17.08 24.17 33.52
CA SER A 383 16.21 24.71 32.46
C SER A 383 15.32 23.63 31.86
N ALA A 384 15.88 22.45 31.59
CA ALA A 384 15.12 21.33 31.04
C ALA A 384 14.03 20.82 32.00
N ILE A 385 14.37 20.68 33.29
CA ILE A 385 13.40 20.29 34.31
C ILE A 385 12.27 21.31 34.44
N SER A 386 12.60 22.61 34.44
CA SER A 386 11.61 23.69 34.56
C SER A 386 10.62 23.66 33.39
N GLN A 387 11.10 23.44 32.17
CA GLN A 387 10.24 23.28 30.97
C GLN A 387 9.35 22.02 31.07
N LEU A 388 9.90 20.88 31.49
CA LEU A 388 9.13 19.64 31.66
C LEU A 388 8.06 19.74 32.74
N GLN A 389 8.35 20.45 33.85
CA GLN A 389 7.37 20.70 34.89
C GLN A 389 6.24 21.60 34.40
N LEU A 390 6.56 22.69 33.69
CA LEU A 390 5.57 23.57 33.08
C LEU A 390 4.66 22.82 32.07
N TYR A 391 5.26 21.97 31.27
CA TYR A 391 4.51 21.12 30.33
C TYR A 391 3.58 20.15 31.07
N LYS A 392 4.06 19.46 32.12
CA LYS A 392 3.25 18.58 32.98
C LYS A 392 2.06 19.32 33.59
N ASP A 393 2.29 20.48 34.17
CA ASP A 393 1.26 21.26 34.87
C ASP A 393 0.18 21.75 33.90
N THR A 394 0.57 22.11 32.66
CA THR A 394 -0.36 22.56 31.61
C THR A 394 -1.19 21.41 31.06
N MET A 395 -0.60 20.24 30.90
CA MET A 395 -1.33 19.04 30.42
C MET A 395 -2.34 18.50 31.43
N GLN A 396 -2.36 18.95 32.69
CA GLN A 396 -3.21 18.44 33.77
C GLN A 396 -3.19 16.89 33.85
N ILE A 397 -1.98 16.34 33.78
CA ILE A 397 -1.79 14.88 33.84
C ILE A 397 -2.11 14.42 35.27
N HIS A 398 -3.32 13.89 35.49
CA HIS A 398 -3.76 13.31 36.74
C HIS A 398 -3.91 11.78 36.65
N HIS A 399 -2.92 11.06 36.10
CA HIS A 399 -3.00 9.62 35.94
C HIS A 399 -1.80 8.88 36.50
N GLY A 400 -2.09 7.77 37.20
CA GLY A 400 -1.26 6.62 37.61
C GLY A 400 0.21 6.81 37.99
N ASN A 401 0.98 7.55 37.22
CA ASN A 401 2.39 7.84 37.49
C ASN A 401 2.63 9.12 38.28
N ASP A 402 1.60 9.88 38.66
CA ASP A 402 1.73 11.03 39.55
C ASP A 402 2.30 10.62 40.92
N GLU A 403 2.02 9.41 41.39
CA GLU A 403 2.60 8.83 42.62
C GLU A 403 4.14 8.73 42.56
N ILE A 404 4.74 8.66 41.35
CA ILE A 404 6.20 8.59 41.14
C ILE A 404 6.76 9.98 40.79
N LEU A 405 6.06 10.73 39.93
CA LEU A 405 6.52 12.03 39.43
C LEU A 405 6.51 13.12 40.53
N GLU A 406 5.47 13.20 41.38
CA GLU A 406 5.38 14.19 42.43
C GLU A 406 6.48 14.05 43.52
N PRO A 407 6.77 12.83 44.04
CA PRO A 407 7.90 12.66 44.95
C PRO A 407 9.25 13.00 44.31
N LEU A 408 9.43 12.69 43.04
CA LEU A 408 10.66 13.05 42.31
C LEU A 408 10.79 14.57 42.16
N ALA A 409 9.73 15.26 41.77
CA ALA A 409 9.70 16.72 41.64
C ALA A 409 10.01 17.39 43.01
N LYS A 410 9.43 16.89 44.13
CA LYS A 410 9.71 17.35 45.48
C LYS A 410 11.17 17.10 45.90
N ASN A 411 11.72 15.93 45.55
CA ASN A 411 13.13 15.64 45.82
C ASN A 411 14.08 16.55 45.02
N ILE A 412 13.75 16.89 43.79
CA ILE A 412 14.49 17.83 42.96
C ILE A 412 14.44 19.22 43.60
N SER A 413 13.26 19.70 44.00
CA SER A 413 13.10 21.00 44.66
C SER A 413 13.90 21.09 45.99
N ASN A 414 14.03 19.99 46.72
CA ASN A 414 14.80 19.90 47.97
C ASN A 414 16.31 19.73 47.74
N THR A 415 16.78 19.53 46.51
CA THR A 415 18.20 19.36 46.16
C THR A 415 18.59 20.48 45.20
N PRO A 416 18.94 21.69 45.66
CA PRO A 416 19.28 22.77 44.76
C PRO A 416 20.57 22.42 43.99
N PRO A 417 20.69 22.87 42.74
CA PRO A 417 21.82 22.54 41.86
C PRO A 417 23.17 23.02 42.38
N THR A 418 23.16 23.94 43.33
CA THR A 418 24.37 24.47 43.96
C THR A 418 24.92 23.63 45.12
N SER A 419 24.09 22.79 45.77
CA SER A 419 24.47 21.97 46.91
C SER A 419 25.02 20.60 46.58
N ASP A 420 24.41 19.91 45.62
CA ASP A 420 24.81 18.58 45.16
C ASP A 420 24.46 18.43 43.67
N PRO A 421 25.33 18.93 42.79
CA PRO A 421 25.07 18.92 41.33
C PRO A 421 24.86 17.52 40.74
N GLU A 422 25.62 16.53 41.20
CA GLU A 422 25.55 15.16 40.65
C GLU A 422 24.22 14.47 41.00
N LYS A 423 23.80 14.62 42.27
CA LYS A 423 22.51 14.08 42.70
C LYS A 423 21.34 14.81 42.05
N PHE A 424 21.43 16.13 41.84
CA PHE A 424 20.43 16.91 41.13
C PHE A 424 20.26 16.41 39.69
N VAL A 425 21.36 16.23 38.97
CA VAL A 425 21.35 15.70 37.57
C VAL A 425 20.75 14.30 37.53
N LYS A 426 21.14 13.39 38.43
CA LYS A 426 20.58 12.02 38.47
C LYS A 426 19.08 12.02 38.73
N LEU A 427 18.60 12.88 39.60
CA LEU A 427 17.17 13.04 39.90
C LEU A 427 16.42 13.63 38.69
N GLY A 428 16.99 14.63 38.00
CA GLY A 428 16.44 15.25 36.82
C GLY A 428 16.31 14.27 35.68
N HIS A 429 17.35 13.50 35.36
CA HIS A 429 17.32 12.47 34.32
C HIS A 429 16.28 11.37 34.62
N LYS A 430 16.17 10.98 35.92
CA LYS A 430 15.14 10.02 36.31
C LYS A 430 13.74 10.61 36.14
N TYR A 431 13.54 11.88 36.46
CA TYR A 431 12.27 12.58 36.26
C TYR A 431 11.87 12.63 34.80
N GLN A 432 12.79 13.06 33.91
CA GLN A 432 12.56 13.11 32.47
C GLN A 432 12.20 11.72 31.89
N LYS A 433 12.95 10.68 32.28
CA LYS A 433 12.70 9.33 31.82
C LYS A 433 11.30 8.81 32.22
N VAL A 434 10.89 9.03 33.47
CA VAL A 434 9.54 8.65 33.92
C VAL A 434 8.47 9.50 33.24
N PHE A 435 8.72 10.80 33.05
CA PHE A 435 7.80 11.70 32.35
C PHE A 435 7.63 11.31 30.90
N LEU A 436 8.71 11.01 30.17
CA LEU A 436 8.67 10.54 28.79
C LEU A 436 7.87 9.24 28.68
N GLN A 437 8.11 8.27 29.55
CA GLN A 437 7.34 7.03 29.59
C GLN A 437 5.84 7.29 29.85
N THR A 438 5.53 8.24 30.74
CA THR A 438 4.15 8.66 31.04
C THR A 438 3.49 9.27 29.79
N CYS A 439 4.21 10.11 29.05
CA CYS A 439 3.70 10.69 27.81
C CYS A 439 3.49 9.61 26.73
N GLU A 440 4.43 8.69 26.56
CA GLU A 440 4.30 7.56 25.64
C GLU A 440 3.06 6.70 25.97
N GLU A 441 2.80 6.43 27.26
CA GLU A 441 1.62 5.70 27.71
C GLU A 441 0.31 6.49 27.53
N LEU A 442 0.33 7.81 27.73
CA LEU A 442 -0.82 8.68 27.54
C LEU A 442 -1.18 8.85 26.07
N TRP A 443 -0.21 8.93 25.19
CA TRP A 443 -0.43 9.01 23.74
C TRP A 443 -0.87 7.67 23.13
N ALA A 444 -0.60 6.56 23.78
CA ALA A 444 -1.09 5.25 23.42
C ALA A 444 -2.58 5.03 23.82
N LYS A 445 -3.41 6.09 23.93
CA LYS A 445 -4.84 5.96 24.21
C LYS A 445 -5.61 5.68 22.93
N PHE A 446 -6.07 4.43 22.82
CA PHE A 446 -6.96 3.99 21.77
C PHE A 446 -8.43 4.36 22.10
N ASP A 447 -9.17 4.85 21.09
CA ASP A 447 -10.62 5.00 21.22
C ASP A 447 -11.32 3.67 20.96
N TYR A 448 -11.55 2.92 22.03
CA TYR A 448 -12.17 1.60 21.97
C TYR A 448 -13.61 1.63 21.40
N TYR A 449 -14.34 2.73 21.58
CA TYR A 449 -15.69 2.85 21.00
C TYR A 449 -15.63 2.92 19.47
N SER A 450 -14.75 3.74 18.93
CA SER A 450 -14.55 3.82 17.48
C SER A 450 -14.00 2.51 16.90
N ILE A 451 -13.04 1.86 17.56
CA ILE A 451 -12.51 0.56 17.16
C ILE A 451 -13.64 -0.49 17.13
N ALA A 452 -14.41 -0.63 18.23
CA ALA A 452 -15.48 -1.60 18.31
C ALA A 452 -16.58 -1.32 17.27
N THR A 453 -16.92 -0.06 17.04
CA THR A 453 -17.86 0.36 15.99
C THR A 453 -17.35 -0.07 14.61
N GLY A 454 -16.09 0.22 14.29
CA GLY A 454 -15.48 -0.19 13.02
C GLY A 454 -15.54 -1.72 12.82
N ILE A 455 -15.09 -2.50 13.81
CA ILE A 455 -15.14 -3.97 13.75
C ILE A 455 -16.58 -4.48 13.58
N THR A 456 -17.53 -3.92 14.31
CA THR A 456 -18.95 -4.35 14.26
C THR A 456 -19.57 -4.05 12.90
N LEU A 457 -19.34 -2.86 12.35
CA LEU A 457 -19.83 -2.47 11.02
C LEU A 457 -19.23 -3.37 9.93
N LEU A 458 -17.93 -3.68 10.00
CA LEU A 458 -17.28 -4.55 9.01
C LEU A 458 -17.81 -6.00 9.12
N ALA A 459 -17.96 -6.54 10.34
CA ALA A 459 -18.53 -7.84 10.56
C ALA A 459 -19.99 -7.93 10.05
N THR A 460 -20.77 -6.88 10.27
CA THR A 460 -22.15 -6.80 9.77
C THR A 460 -22.17 -6.73 8.25
N SER A 461 -21.28 -5.94 7.62
CA SER A 461 -21.17 -5.89 6.16
C SER A 461 -20.79 -7.24 5.57
N LEU A 462 -19.94 -8.01 6.25
CA LEU A 462 -19.56 -9.36 5.86
C LEU A 462 -20.78 -10.30 5.86
N VAL A 463 -21.58 -10.29 6.93
CA VAL A 463 -22.81 -11.11 7.03
C VAL A 463 -23.82 -10.73 5.93
N LEU A 464 -24.00 -9.45 5.66
CA LEU A 464 -24.85 -8.97 4.56
C LEU A 464 -24.33 -9.45 3.20
N LEU A 465 -23.04 -9.31 2.97
CA LEU A 465 -22.42 -9.71 1.71
C LEU A 465 -22.58 -11.22 1.45
N ILE A 466 -22.28 -12.08 2.43
CA ILE A 466 -22.49 -13.53 2.34
C ILE A 466 -23.96 -13.84 2.09
N SER A 467 -24.87 -13.20 2.80
CA SER A 467 -26.33 -13.43 2.68
C SER A 467 -26.81 -13.12 1.27
N ILE A 468 -26.45 -11.95 0.73
CA ILE A 468 -26.94 -11.49 -0.60
C ILE A 468 -26.27 -12.26 -1.74
N THR A 469 -24.98 -12.61 -1.61
CA THR A 469 -24.22 -13.15 -2.74
C THR A 469 -24.22 -14.68 -2.81
N LYS A 470 -24.41 -15.38 -1.68
CA LYS A 470 -24.32 -16.84 -1.64
C LYS A 470 -25.52 -17.55 -1.01
N LEU A 471 -26.02 -17.08 0.13
CA LEU A 471 -27.09 -17.80 0.84
C LEU A 471 -28.42 -17.64 0.13
N ILE A 472 -28.79 -16.46 -0.33
CA ILE A 472 -30.00 -16.22 -1.12
C ILE A 472 -29.71 -16.58 -2.59
N PRO A 473 -30.52 -17.44 -3.21
CA PRO A 473 -30.35 -17.79 -4.63
C PRO A 473 -30.34 -16.55 -5.54
N SER A 474 -29.42 -16.48 -6.49
CA SER A 474 -29.24 -15.33 -7.37
C SER A 474 -30.51 -14.92 -8.15
N ILE A 475 -31.37 -15.88 -8.47
CA ILE A 475 -32.68 -15.63 -9.13
C ILE A 475 -33.60 -14.82 -8.20
N VAL A 476 -33.60 -15.14 -6.90
CA VAL A 476 -34.41 -14.43 -5.90
C VAL A 476 -33.84 -13.06 -5.62
N VAL A 477 -32.52 -12.96 -5.48
CA VAL A 477 -31.82 -11.67 -5.32
C VAL A 477 -32.14 -10.74 -6.49
N ASN A 478 -32.17 -11.25 -7.74
CA ASN A 478 -32.60 -10.47 -8.91
C ASN A 478 -34.02 -9.85 -8.80
N GLN A 479 -34.91 -10.47 -8.02
CA GLN A 479 -36.23 -9.92 -7.75
C GLN A 479 -36.24 -8.90 -6.60
N MET A 480 -35.39 -9.14 -5.58
CA MET A 480 -35.29 -8.32 -4.37
C MET A 480 -34.44 -7.06 -4.52
N VAL A 481 -33.54 -6.99 -5.51
CA VAL A 481 -32.59 -5.87 -5.62
C VAL A 481 -33.24 -4.48 -5.63
N PRO A 482 -34.38 -4.25 -6.32
CA PRO A 482 -35.08 -2.96 -6.22
C PRO A 482 -35.56 -2.65 -4.81
N GLU A 483 -36.04 -3.65 -4.07
CA GLU A 483 -36.52 -3.52 -2.70
C GLU A 483 -35.39 -3.21 -1.73
N PHE A 484 -34.23 -3.86 -1.89
CA PHE A 484 -33.03 -3.52 -1.14
C PHE A 484 -32.66 -2.04 -1.30
N VAL A 485 -32.57 -1.56 -2.53
CA VAL A 485 -32.18 -0.18 -2.80
C VAL A 485 -33.18 0.82 -2.23
N THR A 486 -34.49 0.59 -2.43
CA THR A 486 -35.53 1.49 -1.88
C THR A 486 -35.57 1.45 -0.35
N GLY A 487 -35.48 0.27 0.25
CA GLY A 487 -35.43 0.09 1.70
C GLY A 487 -34.22 0.81 2.32
N ILE A 488 -33.05 0.67 1.73
CA ILE A 488 -31.80 1.36 2.18
C ILE A 488 -31.99 2.87 2.10
N ILE A 489 -32.42 3.42 0.97
CA ILE A 489 -32.63 4.87 0.81
C ILE A 489 -33.57 5.42 1.87
N ILE A 490 -34.73 4.76 2.08
CA ILE A 490 -35.70 5.18 3.08
C ILE A 490 -35.09 5.14 4.48
N MET A 491 -34.42 4.05 4.84
CA MET A 491 -33.86 3.91 6.18
C MET A 491 -32.68 4.84 6.44
N VAL A 492 -31.83 5.09 5.45
CA VAL A 492 -30.78 6.10 5.56
C VAL A 492 -31.35 7.50 5.79
N LEU A 493 -32.42 7.87 5.10
CA LEU A 493 -33.10 9.16 5.34
C LEU A 493 -33.72 9.22 6.74
N VAL A 494 -34.40 8.17 7.19
CA VAL A 494 -35.01 8.11 8.52
C VAL A 494 -33.98 8.19 9.64
N THR A 495 -32.92 7.40 9.56
CA THR A 495 -31.88 7.39 10.61
C THR A 495 -31.15 8.72 10.69
N ASN A 496 -30.81 9.35 9.56
CA ASN A 496 -30.21 10.68 9.55
C ASN A 496 -31.17 11.76 10.07
N LEU A 497 -32.44 11.72 9.68
CA LEU A 497 -33.44 12.66 10.21
C LEU A 497 -33.60 12.52 11.71
N CYS A 498 -33.69 11.29 12.24
CA CYS A 498 -33.74 11.03 13.68
C CYS A 498 -32.48 11.52 14.39
N PHE A 499 -31.29 11.25 13.84
CA PHE A 499 -30.03 11.69 14.43
C PHE A 499 -29.97 13.22 14.52
N HIS A 500 -30.19 13.93 13.41
CA HIS A 500 -30.15 15.39 13.40
C HIS A 500 -31.31 16.02 14.21
N GLY A 501 -32.48 15.38 14.26
CA GLY A 501 -33.61 15.82 15.09
C GLY A 501 -33.27 15.73 16.59
N ILE A 502 -32.69 14.62 17.04
CA ILE A 502 -32.27 14.44 18.43
C ILE A 502 -31.18 15.45 18.80
N PHE A 503 -30.16 15.63 17.95
CA PHE A 503 -29.10 16.58 18.19
C PHE A 503 -29.56 18.04 18.23
N TYR A 504 -30.49 18.41 17.39
CA TYR A 504 -31.07 19.74 17.41
C TYR A 504 -31.79 20.07 18.74
N VAL A 505 -32.41 19.06 19.36
CA VAL A 505 -33.17 19.23 20.61
C VAL A 505 -32.25 19.24 21.84
N TYR A 506 -31.14 18.47 21.84
CA TYR A 506 -30.40 18.22 23.07
C TYR A 506 -29.13 19.08 23.25
N GLN A 507 -28.42 19.50 22.25
CA GLN A 507 -27.30 20.47 22.31
C GLN A 507 -26.69 20.68 20.93
N GLN A 508 -25.97 21.80 20.70
CA GLN A 508 -25.20 22.02 19.46
C GLN A 508 -23.87 21.23 19.57
N PRO A 509 -23.72 20.09 18.89
CA PRO A 509 -22.47 19.34 18.88
C PRO A 509 -21.40 20.07 18.08
N SER A 510 -20.11 19.74 18.34
CA SER A 510 -19.02 20.18 17.48
C SER A 510 -19.24 19.68 16.04
N PHE A 511 -18.69 20.40 15.04
CA PHE A 511 -18.78 19.98 13.63
C PHE A 511 -18.24 18.54 13.43
N VAL A 512 -17.19 18.18 14.17
CA VAL A 512 -16.56 16.85 14.12
C VAL A 512 -17.51 15.76 14.61
N ASP A 513 -18.21 15.98 15.74
CA ASP A 513 -19.17 15.01 16.28
C ASP A 513 -20.38 14.85 15.36
N GLN A 514 -20.82 15.93 14.73
CA GLN A 514 -21.90 15.92 13.76
C GLN A 514 -21.52 15.11 12.51
N PHE A 515 -20.29 15.24 12.01
CA PHE A 515 -19.79 14.48 10.86
C PHE A 515 -19.76 12.97 11.16
N TRP A 516 -19.14 12.55 12.27
CA TRP A 516 -19.04 11.14 12.64
C TRP A 516 -20.40 10.52 12.98
N GLY A 517 -21.26 11.27 13.62
CA GLY A 517 -22.64 10.85 13.89
C GLY A 517 -23.48 10.65 12.61
N THR A 518 -23.33 11.51 11.62
CA THR A 518 -23.96 11.37 10.30
C THR A 518 -23.50 10.11 9.58
N LEU A 519 -22.18 9.83 9.60
CA LEU A 519 -21.63 8.59 9.04
C LEU A 519 -22.21 7.35 9.74
N LEU A 520 -22.29 7.36 11.07
CA LEU A 520 -22.84 6.25 11.83
C LEU A 520 -24.35 6.05 11.55
N ALA A 521 -25.13 7.12 11.51
CA ALA A 521 -26.53 7.08 11.17
C ALA A 521 -26.76 6.51 9.75
N THR A 522 -25.90 6.90 8.81
CA THR A 522 -25.90 6.37 7.43
C THR A 522 -25.62 4.86 7.43
N ALA A 523 -24.58 4.41 8.13
CA ALA A 523 -24.25 2.99 8.23
C ALA A 523 -25.38 2.17 8.85
N ILE A 524 -25.98 2.67 9.95
CA ILE A 524 -27.14 2.04 10.58
C ILE A 524 -28.33 1.96 9.62
N GLY A 525 -28.60 3.02 8.86
CA GLY A 525 -29.66 3.04 7.85
C GLY A 525 -29.47 2.00 6.75
N ILE A 526 -28.23 1.83 6.24
CA ILE A 526 -27.90 0.79 5.26
C ILE A 526 -28.16 -0.61 5.84
N ILE A 527 -27.68 -0.85 7.05
CA ILE A 527 -27.84 -2.14 7.74
C ILE A 527 -29.33 -2.47 7.95
N ILE A 528 -30.09 -1.55 8.51
CA ILE A 528 -31.52 -1.77 8.79
C ILE A 528 -32.29 -1.99 7.49
N GLY A 529 -32.04 -1.20 6.44
CA GLY A 529 -32.67 -1.36 5.13
C GLY A 529 -32.41 -2.72 4.50
N CYS A 530 -31.19 -3.23 4.60
CA CYS A 530 -30.85 -4.58 4.14
C CYS A 530 -31.55 -5.67 4.98
N TYR A 531 -31.49 -5.57 6.31
CA TYR A 531 -32.08 -6.60 7.18
C TYR A 531 -33.60 -6.67 7.08
N ILE A 532 -34.28 -5.53 7.04
CA ILE A 532 -35.75 -5.53 6.82
C ILE A 532 -36.09 -6.27 5.55
N THR A 533 -35.39 -6.01 4.44
CA THR A 533 -35.64 -6.66 3.14
C THR A 533 -35.36 -8.16 3.19
N ILE A 534 -34.32 -8.59 3.93
CA ILE A 534 -33.99 -10.02 4.08
C ILE A 534 -35.04 -10.73 4.93
N PHE A 535 -35.36 -10.17 6.14
CA PHE A 535 -36.24 -10.83 7.10
C PHE A 535 -37.73 -10.77 6.74
N ASP A 536 -38.12 -9.92 5.80
CA ASP A 536 -39.43 -9.98 5.20
C ASP A 536 -39.72 -11.32 4.49
N ARG A 537 -38.67 -11.98 3.97
CA ARG A 537 -38.76 -13.22 3.20
C ARG A 537 -38.10 -14.43 3.84
N TYR A 538 -37.07 -14.23 4.64
CA TYR A 538 -36.21 -15.29 5.18
C TYR A 538 -35.94 -15.12 6.66
N ASN A 539 -36.11 -16.19 7.44
CA ASN A 539 -35.77 -16.22 8.86
C ASN A 539 -34.36 -16.79 9.10
N PHE A 540 -33.84 -16.63 10.31
CA PHE A 540 -32.54 -17.16 10.69
C PHE A 540 -32.38 -18.67 10.48
N ILE A 541 -33.42 -19.44 10.71
CA ILE A 541 -33.37 -20.93 10.55
C ILE A 541 -33.12 -21.27 9.09
N TRP A 542 -33.80 -20.57 8.16
CA TRP A 542 -33.62 -20.79 6.72
C TRP A 542 -32.18 -20.40 6.30
N ILE A 543 -31.65 -19.27 6.78
CA ILE A 543 -30.27 -18.81 6.50
C ILE A 543 -29.26 -19.84 7.00
N ALA A 544 -29.44 -20.36 8.23
CA ALA A 544 -28.59 -21.39 8.81
C ALA A 544 -28.63 -22.72 8.02
N MET A 545 -29.83 -23.14 7.56
CA MET A 545 -29.96 -24.34 6.71
C MET A 545 -29.21 -24.15 5.38
N ARG A 546 -29.36 -23.00 4.73
CA ARG A 546 -28.66 -22.69 3.48
C ARG A 546 -27.14 -22.64 3.64
N LEU A 547 -26.65 -22.13 4.78
CA LEU A 547 -25.22 -22.19 5.11
C LEU A 547 -24.75 -23.65 5.23
N GLY A 548 -25.50 -24.50 5.95
CA GLY A 548 -25.24 -25.94 6.05
C GLY A 548 -25.23 -26.64 4.67
N GLU A 549 -26.17 -26.32 3.79
CA GLU A 549 -26.21 -26.87 2.41
C GLU A 549 -25.00 -26.41 1.60
N THR A 550 -24.58 -25.14 1.73
CA THR A 550 -23.39 -24.61 1.05
C THR A 550 -22.12 -25.33 1.51
N LEU A 551 -22.02 -25.63 2.81
CA LEU A 551 -20.88 -26.34 3.42
C LEU A 551 -20.96 -27.85 3.26
N ALA A 552 -22.05 -28.42 2.76
CA ALA A 552 -22.15 -29.86 2.45
C ALA A 552 -21.24 -30.24 1.26
N ASP A 553 -20.99 -29.33 0.33
CA ASP A 553 -20.11 -29.58 -0.80
C ASP A 553 -18.64 -29.59 -0.40
N TYR A 554 -17.87 -30.56 -0.91
CA TYR A 554 -16.46 -30.77 -0.60
C TYR A 554 -15.59 -29.54 -0.95
N TRP A 555 -15.74 -28.99 -2.17
CA TRP A 555 -14.96 -27.86 -2.62
C TRP A 555 -15.29 -26.56 -1.86
N SER A 556 -16.53 -26.39 -1.46
CA SER A 556 -16.94 -25.27 -0.61
C SER A 556 -16.31 -25.32 0.78
N ARG A 557 -16.19 -26.54 1.37
CA ARG A 557 -15.46 -26.71 2.64
C ARG A 557 -13.98 -26.37 2.53
N ILE A 558 -13.32 -26.82 1.45
CA ILE A 558 -11.91 -26.47 1.20
C ILE A 558 -11.75 -24.96 1.05
N ALA A 559 -12.62 -24.30 0.29
CA ALA A 559 -12.59 -22.85 0.11
C ALA A 559 -12.71 -22.10 1.45
N VAL A 560 -13.67 -22.51 2.31
CA VAL A 560 -13.82 -21.92 3.65
C VAL A 560 -12.59 -22.19 4.52
N MET A 561 -12.03 -23.40 4.44
CA MET A 561 -10.79 -23.74 5.16
C MET A 561 -9.63 -22.85 4.71
N PHE A 562 -9.46 -22.61 3.42
CA PHE A 562 -8.43 -21.70 2.91
C PHE A 562 -8.62 -20.27 3.41
N MET A 563 -9.85 -19.75 3.40
CA MET A 563 -10.16 -18.42 3.96
C MET A 563 -9.83 -18.33 5.45
N ILE A 564 -10.20 -19.35 6.23
CA ILE A 564 -9.94 -19.39 7.68
C ILE A 564 -8.43 -19.49 7.95
N ILE A 565 -7.70 -20.36 7.26
CA ILE A 565 -6.24 -20.48 7.43
C ILE A 565 -5.58 -19.13 7.13
N HIS A 566 -5.91 -18.48 6.01
CA HIS A 566 -5.33 -17.19 5.69
C HIS A 566 -5.68 -16.11 6.74
N ALA A 567 -6.92 -16.06 7.21
CA ALA A 567 -7.33 -15.11 8.25
C ALA A 567 -6.64 -15.37 9.60
N LEU A 568 -6.34 -16.62 9.93
CA LEU A 568 -5.67 -17.00 11.17
C LEU A 568 -4.16 -16.71 11.15
N LEU A 569 -3.55 -16.39 10.00
CA LEU A 569 -2.12 -16.01 9.98
C LEU A 569 -1.84 -14.79 10.84
N PHE A 570 -2.79 -13.89 10.96
CA PHE A 570 -2.63 -12.64 11.71
C PHE A 570 -2.70 -12.82 13.23
N THR A 571 -2.91 -14.07 13.72
CA THR A 571 -2.86 -14.40 15.15
C THR A 571 -1.46 -14.36 15.74
N SER A 572 -0.42 -14.33 14.91
CA SER A 572 0.97 -14.34 15.33
C SER A 572 1.84 -13.53 14.37
N ASN A 573 2.82 -12.81 14.92
CA ASN A 573 3.85 -12.11 14.14
C ASN A 573 4.58 -13.07 13.19
N SER A 574 5.04 -14.23 13.69
CA SER A 574 5.77 -15.21 12.89
C SER A 574 5.00 -15.70 11.67
N PHE A 575 3.70 -15.94 11.80
CA PHE A 575 2.88 -16.36 10.65
C PHE A 575 2.60 -15.20 9.69
N THR A 576 2.40 -13.99 10.20
CA THR A 576 2.18 -12.79 9.38
C THR A 576 3.42 -12.46 8.52
N ILE A 577 4.62 -12.65 9.07
CA ILE A 577 5.89 -12.46 8.35
C ILE A 577 6.04 -13.42 7.16
N TRP A 578 5.52 -14.66 7.27
CA TRP A 578 5.60 -15.68 6.23
C TRP A 578 4.30 -15.86 5.43
N GLU A 579 3.46 -14.82 5.35
CA GLU A 579 2.18 -14.83 4.61
C GLU A 579 2.37 -15.27 3.14
N ASP A 580 3.41 -14.79 2.48
CA ASP A 580 3.77 -15.12 1.09
C ASP A 580 3.93 -16.62 0.86
N ARG A 581 4.61 -17.32 1.76
CA ARG A 581 4.85 -18.79 1.67
C ARG A 581 3.57 -19.58 1.90
N ILE A 582 2.73 -19.12 2.82
CA ILE A 582 1.48 -19.81 3.16
C ILE A 582 0.45 -19.62 2.05
N VAL A 583 0.34 -18.44 1.46
CA VAL A 583 -0.53 -18.20 0.29
C VAL A 583 -0.13 -19.11 -0.89
N ALA A 584 1.16 -19.20 -1.18
CA ALA A 584 1.69 -20.10 -2.19
C ALA A 584 1.42 -21.59 -1.87
N PHE A 585 1.53 -21.98 -0.61
CA PHE A 585 1.17 -23.33 -0.15
C PHE A 585 -0.32 -23.64 -0.37
N LEU A 586 -1.24 -22.73 -0.03
CA LEU A 586 -2.68 -22.91 -0.22
C LEU A 586 -3.03 -23.05 -1.71
N LEU A 587 -2.43 -22.21 -2.57
CA LEU A 587 -2.68 -22.27 -4.00
C LEU A 587 -2.09 -23.53 -4.65
N SER A 588 -0.90 -23.98 -4.22
CA SER A 588 -0.32 -25.26 -4.63
C SER A 588 -1.20 -26.43 -4.17
N THR A 589 -1.73 -26.37 -2.95
CA THR A 589 -2.65 -27.38 -2.42
C THR A 589 -3.92 -27.48 -3.27
N PHE A 590 -4.50 -26.34 -3.70
CA PHE A 590 -5.61 -26.34 -4.65
C PHE A 590 -5.22 -27.07 -5.94
N GLY A 591 -4.06 -26.77 -6.52
CA GLY A 591 -3.56 -27.44 -7.71
C GLY A 591 -3.37 -28.95 -7.52
N MET A 592 -2.85 -29.38 -6.37
CA MET A 592 -2.68 -30.81 -6.06
C MET A 592 -4.02 -31.55 -5.89
N LEU A 593 -4.99 -30.93 -5.22
CA LEU A 593 -6.32 -31.51 -5.05
C LEU A 593 -7.05 -31.66 -6.39
N THR A 594 -6.94 -30.67 -7.29
CA THR A 594 -7.53 -30.77 -8.62
C THR A 594 -6.82 -31.81 -9.47
N LEU A 595 -5.49 -31.91 -9.41
CA LEU A 595 -4.72 -32.96 -10.07
C LEU A 595 -5.14 -34.36 -9.57
N TYR A 596 -5.30 -34.53 -8.26
CA TYR A 596 -5.80 -35.77 -7.68
C TYR A 596 -7.20 -36.13 -8.22
N GLU A 597 -8.13 -35.15 -8.31
CA GLU A 597 -9.47 -35.36 -8.85
C GLU A 597 -9.43 -35.81 -10.32
N PHE A 598 -8.61 -35.18 -11.17
CA PHE A 598 -8.49 -35.55 -12.59
C PHE A 598 -7.84 -36.94 -12.80
N VAL A 599 -6.87 -37.30 -11.97
CA VAL A 599 -6.11 -38.55 -12.13
C VAL A 599 -6.85 -39.76 -11.52
N PHE A 600 -7.35 -39.64 -10.28
CA PHE A 600 -7.81 -40.77 -9.47
C PHE A 600 -9.33 -40.90 -9.34
N LEU A 601 -10.09 -39.76 -9.53
CA LEU A 601 -11.56 -39.81 -9.37
C LEU A 601 -12.27 -39.80 -10.73
N PRO A 602 -12.60 -40.97 -11.29
CA PRO A 602 -13.19 -41.04 -12.64
C PRO A 602 -14.67 -40.62 -12.73
N LYS A 603 -15.37 -40.48 -11.60
CA LYS A 603 -16.81 -40.14 -11.56
C LYS A 603 -17.10 -39.15 -10.44
N ARG A 604 -17.54 -37.94 -10.78
CA ARG A 604 -18.06 -36.98 -9.82
C ARG A 604 -19.59 -37.06 -9.75
N GLN A 605 -20.15 -37.29 -8.58
CA GLN A 605 -21.57 -37.07 -8.32
C GLN A 605 -21.81 -35.57 -8.09
N SER A 606 -22.49 -34.91 -9.01
CA SER A 606 -22.90 -33.51 -8.81
C SER A 606 -24.12 -33.48 -7.86
N THR A 607 -23.89 -33.10 -6.61
CA THR A 607 -24.94 -32.85 -5.61
C THR A 607 -25.91 -31.74 -6.06
N THR A 608 -25.49 -30.84 -6.93
CA THR A 608 -26.33 -29.78 -7.49
C THR A 608 -27.37 -30.32 -8.48
N ALA A 609 -27.08 -31.39 -9.21
CA ALA A 609 -28.03 -32.02 -10.11
C ALA A 609 -29.16 -32.75 -9.36
N LEU A 610 -28.87 -33.27 -8.16
CA LEU A 610 -29.87 -33.90 -7.28
C LEU A 610 -30.86 -32.87 -6.72
N LEU A 611 -30.36 -31.68 -6.33
CA LEU A 611 -31.20 -30.59 -5.81
C LEU A 611 -32.12 -29.99 -6.90
N THR A 612 -31.62 -29.82 -8.13
CA THR A 612 -32.44 -29.35 -9.25
C THR A 612 -33.49 -30.36 -9.65
N ALA A 613 -33.18 -31.65 -9.58
CA ALA A 613 -34.16 -32.71 -9.85
C ALA A 613 -35.28 -32.75 -8.78
N THR A 614 -34.96 -32.61 -7.50
CA THR A 614 -35.96 -32.59 -6.41
C THR A 614 -36.82 -31.31 -6.41
N ILE A 615 -36.32 -30.18 -6.89
CA ILE A 615 -37.11 -28.95 -7.04
C ILE A 615 -38.06 -29.05 -8.26
N SER A 616 -37.64 -29.70 -9.34
CA SER A 616 -38.47 -29.95 -10.53
C SER A 616 -39.62 -30.93 -10.24
N GLU A 617 -39.44 -31.92 -9.37
CA GLU A 617 -40.50 -32.85 -8.94
C GLU A 617 -41.57 -32.16 -8.02
N LYS A 618 -41.23 -31.10 -7.34
CA LYS A 618 -42.18 -30.35 -6.50
C LYS A 618 -43.01 -29.34 -7.27
N GLU A 619 -42.68 -29.00 -8.52
CA GLU A 619 -43.42 -28.06 -9.36
C GLU A 619 -44.43 -28.71 -10.32
N GLY A 620 -44.81 -29.93 -10.09
CA GLY A 620 -46.08 -30.52 -10.58
C GLY A 620 -46.34 -30.41 -12.08
N THR A 621 -45.34 -30.49 -12.94
CA THR A 621 -45.53 -30.69 -14.38
C THR A 621 -45.35 -32.16 -14.75
N THR A 622 -46.47 -32.89 -14.73
CA THR A 622 -46.64 -34.24 -15.31
C THR A 622 -46.47 -34.18 -16.83
N SER A 623 -45.26 -34.34 -17.31
CA SER A 623 -45.01 -34.82 -18.68
C SER A 623 -44.28 -36.16 -18.56
N GLY A 624 -44.95 -37.23 -19.04
CA GLY A 624 -44.52 -38.62 -18.88
C GLY A 624 -43.14 -38.88 -19.50
N VAL A 625 -42.15 -38.94 -18.59
CA VAL A 625 -40.83 -39.51 -18.89
C VAL A 625 -40.63 -40.72 -17.98
N ASN A 626 -40.40 -41.89 -18.56
CA ASN A 626 -40.22 -43.15 -17.89
C ASN A 626 -39.09 -43.07 -16.82
N PRO A 627 -39.30 -43.63 -15.63
CA PRO A 627 -38.31 -43.58 -14.52
C PRO A 627 -36.99 -44.33 -14.79
N SER A 628 -36.93 -45.12 -15.87
CA SER A 628 -35.73 -45.89 -16.24
C SER A 628 -34.59 -45.09 -16.90
N THR A 629 -34.81 -43.83 -17.26
CA THR A 629 -33.79 -42.99 -17.91
C THR A 629 -33.15 -41.94 -16.97
N ALA A 630 -33.55 -41.87 -15.69
CA ALA A 630 -33.02 -40.93 -14.69
C ALA A 630 -31.55 -41.18 -14.29
N ASN A 631 -30.94 -42.28 -14.71
CA ASN A 631 -29.56 -42.68 -14.36
C ASN A 631 -28.48 -42.20 -15.37
N SER A 632 -28.80 -41.40 -16.38
CA SER A 632 -27.89 -41.08 -17.51
C SER A 632 -27.24 -39.70 -17.47
N ASN A 633 -27.37 -38.90 -16.41
CA ASN A 633 -26.74 -37.57 -16.35
C ASN A 633 -25.29 -37.54 -15.83
N TYR A 634 -24.64 -38.70 -15.72
CA TYR A 634 -23.23 -38.80 -15.39
C TYR A 634 -22.41 -39.06 -16.67
N LEU A 635 -22.08 -38.01 -17.43
CA LEU A 635 -21.06 -38.15 -18.45
C LEU A 635 -19.69 -38.21 -17.78
N PRO A 636 -18.97 -39.34 -17.84
CA PRO A 636 -17.61 -39.41 -17.33
C PRO A 636 -16.75 -38.41 -18.11
N LEU A 637 -15.83 -37.72 -17.45
CA LEU A 637 -14.83 -36.89 -18.10
C LEU A 637 -14.13 -37.72 -19.19
N THR A 638 -14.09 -37.21 -20.41
CA THR A 638 -13.36 -37.86 -21.50
C THR A 638 -11.89 -38.01 -21.14
N ARG A 639 -11.18 -38.98 -21.74
CA ARG A 639 -9.74 -39.14 -21.53
C ARG A 639 -8.98 -37.85 -21.81
N PHE A 640 -9.37 -37.15 -22.88
CA PHE A 640 -8.80 -35.86 -23.23
C PHE A 640 -9.03 -34.77 -22.15
N ALA A 641 -10.24 -34.61 -21.67
CA ALA A 641 -10.58 -33.65 -20.62
C ALA A 641 -9.82 -33.93 -19.30
N ARG A 642 -9.60 -35.20 -18.94
CA ARG A 642 -8.78 -35.59 -17.77
C ARG A 642 -7.31 -35.21 -17.97
N LEU A 643 -6.75 -35.45 -19.13
CA LEU A 643 -5.37 -35.14 -19.47
C LEU A 643 -5.15 -33.62 -19.49
N LEU A 644 -6.08 -32.88 -20.08
CA LEU A 644 -6.08 -31.41 -20.13
C LEU A 644 -6.20 -30.82 -18.72
N GLY A 645 -7.11 -31.32 -17.89
CA GLY A 645 -7.26 -30.89 -16.50
C GLY A 645 -6.01 -31.19 -15.65
N GLY A 646 -5.40 -32.38 -15.84
CA GLY A 646 -4.12 -32.71 -15.22
C GLY A 646 -2.98 -31.78 -15.65
N TYR A 647 -2.93 -31.42 -16.95
CA TYR A 647 -1.97 -30.43 -17.47
C TYR A 647 -2.15 -29.06 -16.77
N HIS A 648 -3.37 -28.52 -16.72
CA HIS A 648 -3.63 -27.22 -16.10
C HIS A 648 -3.36 -27.24 -14.60
N SER A 649 -3.65 -28.32 -13.90
CA SER A 649 -3.31 -28.49 -12.49
C SER A 649 -1.78 -28.51 -12.27
N ALA A 650 -1.03 -29.20 -13.15
CA ALA A 650 0.43 -29.21 -13.11
C ALA A 650 1.02 -27.82 -13.39
N VAL A 651 0.51 -27.11 -14.42
CA VAL A 651 0.90 -25.73 -14.71
C VAL A 651 0.67 -24.82 -13.50
N LEU A 652 -0.48 -24.94 -12.83
CA LEU A 652 -0.78 -24.15 -11.64
C LEU A 652 0.25 -24.40 -10.52
N ILE A 653 0.56 -25.68 -10.23
CA ILE A 653 1.53 -26.05 -9.19
C ILE A 653 2.93 -25.53 -9.51
N ILE A 654 3.41 -25.79 -10.74
CA ILE A 654 4.75 -25.43 -11.17
C ILE A 654 4.91 -23.90 -11.17
N PHE A 655 3.94 -23.16 -11.72
CA PHE A 655 4.01 -21.71 -11.81
C PHE A 655 3.83 -21.03 -10.45
N THR A 656 3.06 -21.61 -9.53
CA THR A 656 3.02 -21.18 -8.14
C THR A 656 4.41 -21.28 -7.50
N ARG A 657 5.12 -22.39 -7.73
CA ARG A 657 6.47 -22.57 -7.21
C ARG A 657 7.48 -21.63 -7.85
N LEU A 658 7.43 -21.44 -9.16
CA LEU A 658 8.30 -20.50 -9.86
C LEU A 658 8.06 -19.05 -9.42
N ALA A 659 6.80 -18.65 -9.28
CA ALA A 659 6.46 -17.33 -8.75
C ALA A 659 7.03 -17.11 -7.35
N SER A 660 6.95 -18.12 -6.47
CA SER A 660 7.50 -18.06 -5.09
C SER A 660 9.02 -17.91 -5.03
N MET A 661 9.74 -18.03 -6.15
CA MET A 661 11.19 -17.76 -6.22
C MET A 661 11.49 -16.27 -6.42
N ILE A 662 10.48 -15.46 -6.78
CA ILE A 662 10.59 -14.00 -6.88
C ILE A 662 10.17 -13.44 -5.53
N THR A 663 11.15 -12.99 -4.72
CA THR A 663 10.90 -12.58 -3.34
C THR A 663 11.64 -11.28 -3.02
N ILE A 664 10.97 -10.43 -2.24
CA ILE A 664 11.59 -9.38 -1.44
C ILE A 664 11.54 -9.84 0.02
N CYS A 665 12.66 -9.77 0.71
CA CYS A 665 12.76 -10.24 2.08
C CYS A 665 12.41 -9.14 3.06
N ARG A 666 11.74 -9.51 4.17
CA ARG A 666 11.64 -8.67 5.35
C ARG A 666 12.87 -8.90 6.23
N GLU A 667 13.27 -7.89 6.98
CA GLU A 667 14.35 -7.99 7.96
C GLU A 667 14.10 -9.14 8.97
N GLU A 668 12.86 -9.29 9.42
CA GLU A 668 12.47 -10.32 10.39
C GLU A 668 12.55 -11.76 9.86
N GLN A 669 12.68 -11.93 8.55
CA GLN A 669 12.89 -13.25 7.93
C GLN A 669 14.35 -13.71 8.03
N GLY A 670 15.29 -12.78 8.30
CA GLY A 670 16.71 -13.07 8.50
C GLY A 670 17.33 -13.91 7.37
N GLU A 671 18.26 -14.77 7.72
CA GLU A 671 18.99 -15.66 6.78
C GLU A 671 18.10 -16.71 6.07
N TYR A 672 16.85 -16.91 6.53
CA TYR A 672 15.93 -17.87 5.92
C TYR A 672 15.30 -17.38 4.62
N CYS A 673 15.46 -16.11 4.29
CA CYS A 673 14.99 -15.52 3.04
C CYS A 673 16.17 -15.04 2.19
N ILE A 674 16.14 -15.37 0.91
CA ILE A 674 17.14 -14.88 -0.06
C ILE A 674 16.42 -13.89 -0.98
N PRO A 675 16.76 -12.58 -0.97
CA PRO A 675 16.13 -11.61 -1.82
C PRO A 675 16.53 -11.84 -3.28
N THR A 676 15.54 -11.96 -4.15
CA THR A 676 15.72 -12.03 -5.60
C THR A 676 15.22 -10.78 -6.30
N PHE A 677 14.34 -10.03 -5.66
CA PHE A 677 13.80 -8.77 -6.17
C PHE A 677 14.63 -7.61 -5.60
N ASN A 678 15.68 -7.22 -6.32
CA ASN A 678 16.52 -6.07 -5.99
C ASN A 678 16.83 -5.28 -7.27
N ASN A 679 17.39 -4.08 -7.12
CA ASN A 679 17.68 -3.20 -8.26
C ASN A 679 18.71 -3.79 -9.22
N GLN A 680 19.72 -4.50 -8.72
CA GLN A 680 20.71 -5.18 -9.55
C GLN A 680 20.09 -6.28 -10.41
N ASN A 681 19.23 -7.12 -9.82
CA ASN A 681 18.53 -8.18 -10.56
C ASN A 681 17.54 -7.61 -11.57
N ASN A 682 16.83 -6.52 -11.25
CA ASN A 682 15.92 -5.88 -12.18
C ASN A 682 16.62 -5.29 -13.43
N SER A 683 17.86 -4.87 -13.31
CA SER A 683 18.67 -4.34 -14.42
C SER A 683 19.53 -5.40 -15.09
N SER A 684 19.51 -6.64 -14.63
CA SER A 684 20.35 -7.71 -15.12
C SER A 684 19.98 -8.13 -16.56
N TRP A 685 20.99 -8.36 -17.39
CA TRP A 685 20.81 -8.77 -18.79
C TRP A 685 19.97 -10.04 -18.98
N TRP A 686 20.04 -10.99 -18.05
CA TRP A 686 19.25 -12.23 -18.12
C TRP A 686 17.76 -11.99 -17.88
N VAL A 687 17.38 -11.04 -16.98
CA VAL A 687 15.99 -10.64 -16.76
C VAL A 687 15.45 -9.94 -18.00
N LEU A 688 16.20 -9.02 -18.58
CA LEU A 688 15.85 -8.39 -19.86
C LEU A 688 15.70 -9.42 -20.97
N GLY A 689 16.59 -10.42 -21.03
CA GLY A 689 16.48 -11.55 -21.96
C GLY A 689 15.18 -12.33 -21.79
N LEU A 690 14.74 -12.58 -20.57
CA LEU A 690 13.43 -13.21 -20.28
C LEU A 690 12.27 -12.30 -20.70
N CYS A 691 12.35 -10.99 -20.45
CA CYS A 691 11.34 -10.03 -20.94
C CYS A 691 11.25 -10.01 -22.47
N PHE A 692 12.41 -10.11 -23.17
CA PHE A 692 12.43 -10.27 -24.62
C PHE A 692 11.71 -11.55 -25.08
N LEU A 693 11.99 -12.67 -24.42
CA LEU A 693 11.30 -13.94 -24.73
C LEU A 693 9.80 -13.85 -24.47
N MET A 694 9.38 -13.11 -23.45
CA MET A 694 7.96 -12.91 -23.10
C MET A 694 7.17 -12.26 -24.24
N ILE A 695 7.80 -11.43 -25.10
CA ILE A 695 7.16 -10.85 -26.30
C ILE A 695 6.55 -11.93 -27.21
N PHE A 696 7.15 -13.11 -27.26
CA PHE A 696 6.72 -14.22 -28.10
C PHE A 696 5.91 -15.26 -27.34
N ILE A 697 6.35 -15.61 -26.11
CA ILE A 697 5.78 -16.73 -25.37
C ILE A 697 4.40 -16.36 -24.78
N LEU A 698 4.22 -15.17 -24.19
CA LEU A 698 2.93 -14.80 -23.60
C LEU A 698 1.79 -14.75 -24.64
N PRO A 699 1.93 -14.09 -25.80
CA PRO A 699 0.92 -14.14 -26.84
C PRO A 699 0.65 -15.57 -27.35
N ALA A 700 1.69 -16.40 -27.47
CA ALA A 700 1.54 -17.80 -27.89
C ALA A 700 0.75 -18.63 -26.89
N CYS A 701 1.01 -18.47 -25.59
CA CYS A 701 0.25 -19.13 -24.53
C CYS A 701 -1.23 -18.73 -24.59
N ILE A 702 -1.54 -17.41 -24.63
CA ILE A 702 -2.92 -16.93 -24.72
C ILE A 702 -3.61 -17.45 -25.99
N THR A 703 -2.91 -17.45 -27.13
CA THR A 703 -3.43 -18.02 -28.38
C THR A 703 -3.78 -19.51 -28.20
N GLY A 704 -2.97 -20.28 -27.46
CA GLY A 704 -3.27 -21.69 -27.15
C GLY A 704 -4.63 -21.86 -26.47
N TYR A 705 -4.92 -21.06 -25.44
CA TYR A 705 -6.22 -21.10 -24.74
C TYR A 705 -7.40 -20.68 -25.63
N TYR A 706 -7.22 -19.67 -26.48
CA TYR A 706 -8.25 -19.27 -27.46
C TYR A 706 -8.54 -20.36 -28.48
N ASN A 707 -7.53 -21.12 -28.88
CA ASN A 707 -7.69 -22.22 -29.82
C ASN A 707 -8.47 -23.41 -29.23
N LEU A 708 -8.41 -23.64 -27.92
CA LEU A 708 -9.21 -24.70 -27.27
C LEU A 708 -10.72 -24.52 -27.51
N THR A 709 -11.18 -23.29 -27.57
CA THR A 709 -12.59 -22.93 -27.80
C THR A 709 -12.87 -22.40 -29.19
N SER A 710 -11.90 -22.53 -30.14
CA SER A 710 -11.96 -21.97 -31.50
C SER A 710 -12.22 -20.44 -31.53
N SER A 711 -11.90 -19.72 -30.47
CA SER A 711 -12.15 -18.27 -30.31
C SER A 711 -11.00 -17.40 -30.86
N TYR A 712 -9.93 -17.98 -31.37
CA TYR A 712 -8.84 -17.23 -31.97
C TYR A 712 -9.25 -16.74 -33.40
N GLN A 713 -10.28 -15.87 -33.44
CA GLN A 713 -10.89 -15.36 -34.66
C GLN A 713 -11.02 -13.83 -34.59
N ALA A 714 -11.13 -13.20 -35.76
CA ALA A 714 -11.42 -11.76 -35.93
C ALA A 714 -10.59 -10.82 -35.04
N ALA A 715 -11.13 -10.37 -33.91
CA ALA A 715 -10.46 -9.43 -33.01
C ALA A 715 -9.29 -10.06 -32.22
N ALA A 716 -9.35 -11.34 -31.84
CA ALA A 716 -8.34 -11.97 -31.02
C ALA A 716 -6.91 -11.90 -31.58
N PRO A 717 -6.65 -12.20 -32.88
CA PRO A 717 -5.32 -12.03 -33.49
C PRO A 717 -4.77 -10.61 -33.37
N ILE A 718 -5.62 -9.60 -33.52
CA ILE A 718 -5.22 -8.18 -33.45
C ILE A 718 -4.82 -7.84 -32.03
N TRP A 719 -5.64 -8.17 -31.02
CA TRP A 719 -5.35 -7.87 -29.60
C TRP A 719 -4.12 -8.62 -29.10
N ILE A 720 -3.99 -9.91 -29.46
CA ILE A 720 -2.92 -10.76 -28.90
C ILE A 720 -1.61 -10.57 -29.66
N ASN A 721 -1.62 -10.63 -31.01
CA ASN A 721 -0.37 -10.61 -31.80
C ASN A 721 0.02 -9.23 -32.34
N VAL A 722 -0.86 -8.21 -32.29
CA VAL A 722 -0.47 -6.85 -32.67
C VAL A 722 -0.38 -5.98 -31.40
N PHE A 723 -1.45 -5.81 -30.64
CA PHE A 723 -1.48 -4.88 -29.51
C PHE A 723 -0.61 -5.37 -28.35
N LEU A 724 -0.89 -6.56 -27.80
CA LEU A 724 -0.12 -7.08 -26.67
C LEU A 724 1.35 -7.28 -27.04
N LYS A 725 1.63 -7.90 -28.19
CA LYS A 725 2.99 -8.15 -28.66
C LYS A 725 3.75 -6.84 -28.93
N GLY A 726 3.08 -5.84 -29.52
CA GLY A 726 3.65 -4.52 -29.77
C GLY A 726 3.99 -3.79 -28.47
N ILE A 727 3.06 -3.77 -27.51
CA ILE A 727 3.29 -3.13 -26.19
C ILE A 727 4.39 -3.84 -25.42
N LEU A 728 4.45 -5.17 -25.40
CA LEU A 728 5.56 -5.91 -24.79
C LEU A 728 6.90 -5.53 -25.41
N GLY A 729 6.95 -5.36 -26.76
CA GLY A 729 8.15 -4.90 -27.45
C GLY A 729 8.57 -3.48 -27.06
N LEU A 730 7.63 -2.54 -27.03
CA LEU A 730 7.91 -1.16 -26.60
C LEU A 730 8.32 -1.09 -25.12
N ASN A 731 7.70 -1.89 -24.28
CA ASN A 731 8.04 -2.00 -22.87
C ASN A 731 9.44 -2.59 -22.64
N PHE A 732 9.82 -3.61 -23.41
CA PHE A 732 11.18 -4.12 -23.43
C PHE A 732 12.20 -3.04 -23.82
N VAL A 733 11.91 -2.23 -24.84
CA VAL A 733 12.78 -1.10 -25.22
C VAL A 733 12.90 -0.09 -24.08
N TYR A 734 11.79 0.28 -23.42
CA TYR A 734 11.79 1.20 -22.29
C TYR A 734 12.74 0.73 -21.18
N TRP A 735 12.60 -0.52 -20.73
CA TRP A 735 13.41 -1.06 -19.63
C TRP A 735 14.85 -1.34 -20.05
N SER A 736 15.10 -1.64 -21.33
CA SER A 736 16.48 -1.75 -21.86
C SER A 736 17.19 -0.39 -21.83
N LEU A 737 16.49 0.70 -22.17
CA LEU A 737 17.03 2.06 -22.07
C LEU A 737 17.30 2.44 -20.61
N THR A 738 16.39 2.09 -19.69
CA THR A 738 16.60 2.30 -18.26
C THR A 738 17.81 1.53 -17.73
N SER A 739 18.01 0.28 -18.17
CA SER A 739 19.18 -0.50 -17.78
C SER A 739 20.49 0.08 -18.36
N LEU A 740 20.44 0.68 -19.54
CA LEU A 740 21.60 1.37 -20.14
C LEU A 740 21.97 2.64 -19.38
N GLU A 741 20.99 3.44 -18.95
CA GLU A 741 21.21 4.62 -18.11
C GLU A 741 21.88 4.26 -16.78
N ASN A 742 21.58 3.10 -16.22
CA ASN A 742 22.14 2.62 -14.96
C ASN A 742 23.56 2.04 -15.12
N ASN A 743 24.16 2.05 -16.31
CA ASN A 743 25.48 1.49 -16.57
C ASN A 743 26.55 2.61 -16.56
N SER A 744 27.54 2.50 -15.66
CA SER A 744 28.61 3.47 -15.46
C SER A 744 29.38 3.85 -16.74
N ALA A 745 29.56 2.87 -17.66
CA ALA A 745 30.27 3.10 -18.92
C ALA A 745 29.49 4.02 -19.90
N VAL A 746 28.18 4.15 -19.71
CA VAL A 746 27.30 4.91 -20.61
C VAL A 746 27.00 6.32 -20.08
N ILE A 747 27.07 6.52 -18.78
CA ILE A 747 26.80 7.82 -18.11
C ILE A 747 27.71 8.95 -18.65
N ALA A 748 28.91 8.65 -19.10
CA ALA A 748 29.87 9.62 -19.66
C ALA A 748 29.52 10.16 -21.06
N ILE A 749 28.41 9.72 -21.67
CA ILE A 749 28.05 10.09 -23.05
C ILE A 749 27.09 11.28 -23.06
N PRO A 750 27.36 12.39 -23.79
CA PRO A 750 26.52 13.59 -23.84
C PRO A 750 25.06 13.35 -24.31
N PHE A 751 24.78 12.23 -24.94
CA PHE A 751 23.49 11.84 -25.49
C PHE A 751 22.43 11.40 -24.42
N LEU A 752 22.81 11.31 -23.14
CA LEU A 752 21.96 10.73 -22.09
C LEU A 752 20.67 11.52 -21.86
N ARG A 753 20.72 12.84 -21.92
CA ARG A 753 19.53 13.70 -21.77
C ARG A 753 18.44 13.44 -22.82
N ASP A 754 18.85 13.17 -24.07
CA ASP A 754 17.93 12.86 -25.16
C ASP A 754 17.28 11.48 -24.95
N VAL A 755 17.99 10.53 -24.32
CA VAL A 755 17.46 9.21 -23.97
C VAL A 755 16.37 9.33 -22.91
N THR A 756 16.53 10.16 -21.90
CA THR A 756 15.53 10.38 -20.83
C THR A 756 14.24 10.99 -21.42
N ILE A 757 14.33 12.00 -22.28
CA ILE A 757 13.17 12.58 -22.96
C ILE A 757 12.47 11.53 -23.83
N PHE A 758 13.23 10.70 -24.53
CA PHE A 758 12.69 9.63 -25.35
C PHE A 758 11.95 8.58 -24.49
N LYS A 759 12.48 8.21 -23.33
CA LYS A 759 11.83 7.29 -22.38
C LYS A 759 10.48 7.82 -21.91
N PHE A 760 10.39 9.09 -21.45
CA PHE A 760 9.12 9.69 -21.06
C PHE A 760 8.10 9.68 -22.20
N THR A 761 8.55 10.00 -23.42
CA THR A 761 7.69 9.97 -24.60
C THR A 761 7.19 8.56 -24.86
N LEU A 762 8.07 7.56 -24.80
CA LEU A 762 7.72 6.15 -24.99
C LEU A 762 6.75 5.65 -23.92
N ALA A 763 6.99 5.96 -22.64
CA ALA A 763 6.08 5.60 -21.54
C ALA A 763 4.69 6.23 -21.71
N ARG A 764 4.61 7.52 -22.12
CA ARG A 764 3.34 8.20 -22.43
C ARG A 764 2.59 7.56 -23.59
N ILE A 765 3.30 7.12 -24.63
CA ILE A 765 2.70 6.41 -25.79
C ILE A 765 2.12 5.07 -25.31
N ILE A 766 2.88 4.28 -24.54
CA ILE A 766 2.44 2.99 -24.03
C ILE A 766 1.23 3.17 -23.11
N ALA A 767 1.29 4.11 -22.15
CA ALA A 767 0.20 4.40 -21.22
C ALA A 767 -1.05 4.92 -21.96
N GLY A 768 -0.91 5.86 -22.88
CA GLY A 768 -2.01 6.39 -23.69
C GLY A 768 -2.68 5.32 -24.53
N PHE A 769 -1.90 4.43 -25.15
CA PHE A 769 -2.46 3.32 -25.90
C PHE A 769 -3.18 2.32 -24.97
N SER A 770 -2.54 1.84 -23.91
CA SER A 770 -3.08 0.78 -23.04
C SER A 770 -4.24 1.25 -22.17
N LEU A 771 -4.21 2.47 -21.62
CA LEU A 771 -5.28 3.00 -20.77
C LEU A 771 -6.44 3.62 -21.56
N ILE A 772 -6.19 4.20 -22.73
CA ILE A 772 -7.21 4.93 -23.50
C ILE A 772 -7.54 4.23 -24.81
N ALA A 773 -6.61 4.14 -25.76
CA ALA A 773 -6.91 3.72 -27.12
C ALA A 773 -7.44 2.29 -27.20
N SER A 774 -6.81 1.33 -26.50
CA SER A 774 -7.23 -0.06 -26.48
C SER A 774 -8.61 -0.24 -25.82
N ASN A 775 -8.92 0.55 -24.78
CA ASN A 775 -10.23 0.51 -24.12
C ASN A 775 -11.32 1.16 -24.98
N VAL A 776 -11.02 2.23 -25.70
CA VAL A 776 -11.94 2.80 -26.71
C VAL A 776 -12.18 1.77 -27.82
N GLY A 777 -11.13 1.08 -28.29
CA GLY A 777 -11.26 -0.01 -29.25
C GLY A 777 -12.16 -1.15 -28.74
N TRP A 778 -12.01 -1.56 -27.47
CA TRP A 778 -12.86 -2.55 -26.85
C TRP A 778 -14.33 -2.08 -26.73
N LEU A 779 -14.56 -0.80 -26.52
CA LEU A 779 -15.92 -0.21 -26.51
C LEU A 779 -16.62 -0.29 -27.86
N MET A 780 -15.92 -0.49 -28.98
CA MET A 780 -16.54 -0.73 -30.30
C MET A 780 -17.17 -2.13 -30.40
N GLY A 781 -16.93 -3.01 -29.40
CA GLY A 781 -17.51 -4.35 -29.33
C GLY A 781 -16.81 -5.32 -30.32
N PRO A 782 -15.48 -5.52 -30.16
CA PRO A 782 -14.74 -6.46 -31.00
C PRO A 782 -15.20 -7.90 -30.71
N LEU A 783 -15.50 -8.67 -31.74
CA LEU A 783 -15.93 -10.06 -31.59
C LEU A 783 -14.80 -11.03 -31.94
N CYS A 784 -14.73 -12.15 -31.20
CA CYS A 784 -13.78 -13.24 -31.42
C CYS A 784 -14.45 -14.43 -32.12
N ILE A 785 -15.27 -14.17 -33.16
CA ILE A 785 -16.02 -15.17 -33.88
C ILE A 785 -15.78 -15.07 -35.40
N LYS A 786 -15.99 -16.18 -36.09
CA LYS A 786 -15.97 -16.25 -37.59
C LYS A 786 -17.15 -17.09 -38.08
N LEU A 787 -17.87 -16.54 -39.03
CA LEU A 787 -18.97 -17.23 -39.69
C LEU A 787 -18.41 -17.96 -40.92
N ASN A 788 -18.53 -19.29 -40.98
CA ASN A 788 -18.24 -20.12 -42.14
C ASN A 788 -19.55 -20.60 -42.72
N ILE A 789 -19.82 -20.22 -43.98
CA ILE A 789 -21.03 -20.62 -44.75
C ILE A 789 -20.65 -21.80 -45.63
N HIS A 790 -21.29 -22.94 -45.42
CA HIS A 790 -21.16 -24.14 -46.24
C HIS A 790 -22.32 -24.22 -47.24
N ASN A 791 -22.03 -24.12 -48.50
CA ASN A 791 -23.03 -24.33 -49.58
C ASN A 791 -23.15 -25.83 -49.82
N THR A 792 -24.10 -26.48 -49.14
CA THR A 792 -24.31 -27.91 -49.25
C THR A 792 -25.23 -28.30 -50.39
N ASP A 793 -26.16 -27.40 -50.85
CA ASP A 793 -27.00 -27.52 -52.02
C ASP A 793 -27.76 -26.22 -52.32
N VAL A 794 -28.33 -26.11 -53.53
CA VAL A 794 -28.99 -24.86 -54.03
C VAL A 794 -30.15 -24.34 -53.17
N LYS A 795 -30.54 -25.07 -52.15
CA LYS A 795 -31.68 -24.69 -51.25
C LYS A 795 -31.41 -24.73 -49.74
N SER A 796 -30.19 -25.11 -49.24
CA SER A 796 -29.88 -25.13 -47.86
C SER A 796 -28.45 -24.59 -47.58
N HIS A 797 -28.38 -23.46 -46.87
CA HIS A 797 -27.10 -22.90 -46.36
C HIS A 797 -26.94 -23.32 -44.91
N GLU A 798 -25.96 -24.16 -44.61
CA GLU A 798 -25.53 -24.42 -43.26
C GLU A 798 -24.41 -23.45 -42.87
N ALA A 799 -24.57 -22.75 -41.77
CA ALA A 799 -23.57 -21.81 -41.24
C ALA A 799 -23.02 -22.33 -39.93
N THR A 800 -21.70 -22.46 -39.83
CA THR A 800 -21.02 -22.77 -38.59
C THR A 800 -20.34 -21.50 -38.04
N ILE A 801 -20.55 -21.18 -36.73
CA ILE A 801 -19.96 -20.03 -36.06
C ILE A 801 -18.79 -20.54 -35.21
N LEU A 802 -17.55 -20.26 -35.64
CA LEU A 802 -16.36 -20.54 -34.84
C LEU A 802 -16.28 -19.54 -33.68
N GLY A 803 -15.91 -20.02 -32.48
CA GLY A 803 -15.81 -19.19 -31.27
C GLY A 803 -17.15 -18.99 -30.54
N TYR A 804 -18.26 -19.56 -31.01
CA TYR A 804 -19.58 -19.41 -30.41
C TYR A 804 -19.64 -19.88 -28.96
N THR A 805 -18.92 -20.94 -28.61
CA THR A 805 -18.94 -21.57 -27.27
C THR A 805 -18.33 -20.70 -26.18
N ASN A 806 -17.44 -19.77 -26.53
CA ASN A 806 -16.73 -18.91 -25.58
C ASN A 806 -16.83 -17.41 -25.92
N ILE A 807 -17.92 -16.98 -26.55
CA ILE A 807 -18.03 -15.61 -27.03
C ILE A 807 -17.94 -14.57 -25.90
N TYR A 808 -18.61 -14.81 -24.78
CA TYR A 808 -18.53 -13.88 -23.64
C TYR A 808 -17.14 -13.86 -23.02
N GLY A 809 -16.54 -15.03 -22.79
CA GLY A 809 -15.22 -15.14 -22.15
C GLY A 809 -14.10 -14.55 -23.01
N SER A 810 -14.09 -14.86 -24.31
CA SER A 810 -13.05 -14.39 -25.22
C SER A 810 -13.08 -12.86 -25.39
N GLU A 811 -14.26 -12.25 -25.55
CA GLU A 811 -14.39 -10.80 -25.66
C GLU A 811 -14.08 -10.09 -24.35
N PHE A 812 -14.51 -10.64 -23.20
CA PHE A 812 -14.17 -10.09 -21.89
C PHE A 812 -12.66 -10.15 -21.61
N PHE A 813 -12.00 -11.22 -22.02
CA PHE A 813 -10.56 -11.37 -21.82
C PHE A 813 -9.73 -10.37 -22.62
N LEU A 814 -10.23 -9.83 -23.75
CA LEU A 814 -9.58 -8.71 -24.44
C LEU A 814 -9.47 -7.46 -23.54
N LEU A 815 -10.49 -7.20 -22.73
CA LEU A 815 -10.43 -6.11 -21.74
C LEU A 815 -9.38 -6.40 -20.64
N VAL A 816 -9.29 -7.66 -20.20
CA VAL A 816 -8.25 -8.08 -19.25
C VAL A 816 -6.85 -7.86 -19.85
N ILE A 817 -6.64 -8.13 -21.14
CA ILE A 817 -5.39 -7.83 -21.85
C ILE A 817 -5.10 -6.32 -21.85
N ASN A 818 -6.10 -5.45 -22.04
CA ASN A 818 -5.89 -4.00 -21.99
C ASN A 818 -5.35 -3.55 -20.63
N VAL A 819 -5.95 -4.04 -19.55
CA VAL A 819 -5.52 -3.73 -18.18
C VAL A 819 -4.14 -4.35 -17.90
N LEU A 820 -3.88 -5.56 -18.37
CA LEU A 820 -2.57 -6.21 -18.25
C LEU A 820 -1.47 -5.38 -18.94
N MET A 821 -1.72 -4.88 -20.16
CA MET A 821 -0.75 -4.01 -20.88
C MET A 821 -0.42 -2.74 -20.06
N SER A 822 -1.41 -2.13 -19.41
CA SER A 822 -1.21 -0.96 -18.56
C SER A 822 -0.36 -1.29 -17.33
N ILE A 823 -0.68 -2.39 -16.66
CA ILE A 823 0.05 -2.84 -15.46
C ILE A 823 1.51 -3.18 -15.78
N LEU A 824 1.75 -3.84 -16.91
CA LEU A 824 3.10 -4.24 -17.33
C LEU A 824 4.05 -3.05 -17.51
N LEU A 825 3.57 -1.90 -17.98
CA LEU A 825 4.38 -0.68 -18.08
C LEU A 825 4.90 -0.24 -16.70
N PHE A 826 3.99 -0.15 -15.72
CA PHE A 826 4.28 0.37 -14.38
C PHE A 826 4.88 -0.67 -13.43
N ASN A 827 5.49 -1.72 -13.95
CA ASN A 827 6.13 -2.76 -13.16
C ASN A 827 7.55 -3.08 -13.65
N LYS A 828 8.48 -3.21 -12.70
CA LYS A 828 9.90 -3.53 -12.97
C LYS A 828 10.04 -4.86 -13.73
N PRO A 829 11.12 -5.08 -14.49
CA PRO A 829 11.27 -6.25 -15.37
C PRO A 829 11.00 -7.60 -14.70
N LEU A 830 11.47 -7.81 -13.47
CA LEU A 830 11.26 -9.07 -12.76
C LEU A 830 9.77 -9.25 -12.34
N ALA A 831 9.08 -8.16 -11.99
CA ALA A 831 7.63 -8.18 -11.74
C ALA A 831 6.82 -8.53 -13.00
N GLN A 832 7.28 -8.12 -14.19
CA GLN A 832 6.61 -8.49 -15.45
C GLN A 832 6.64 -10.00 -15.70
N LEU A 833 7.72 -10.69 -15.30
CA LEU A 833 7.77 -12.16 -15.32
C LEU A 833 6.74 -12.77 -14.35
N SER A 834 6.53 -12.15 -13.20
CA SER A 834 5.46 -12.55 -12.28
C SER A 834 4.08 -12.45 -12.95
N TYR A 835 3.78 -11.37 -13.68
CA TYR A 835 2.52 -11.24 -14.41
C TYR A 835 2.38 -12.26 -15.57
N PHE A 836 3.47 -12.66 -16.20
CA PHE A 836 3.45 -13.78 -17.16
C PHE A 836 2.98 -15.08 -16.50
N LEU A 837 3.53 -15.41 -15.33
CA LEU A 837 3.13 -16.58 -14.56
C LEU A 837 1.67 -16.46 -14.13
N MET A 838 1.26 -15.29 -13.62
CA MET A 838 -0.10 -14.97 -13.17
C MET A 838 -1.14 -15.19 -14.30
N CYS A 839 -0.86 -14.71 -15.50
CA CYS A 839 -1.77 -14.84 -16.63
C CYS A 839 -2.02 -16.32 -16.97
N ASN A 840 -0.97 -17.14 -16.98
CA ASN A 840 -1.09 -18.57 -17.24
C ASN A 840 -1.80 -19.32 -16.11
N GLN A 841 -1.55 -18.95 -14.84
CA GLN A 841 -2.25 -19.52 -13.69
C GLN A 841 -3.74 -19.15 -13.72
N LEU A 842 -4.08 -17.89 -14.03
CA LEU A 842 -5.45 -17.41 -14.18
C LEU A 842 -6.21 -18.24 -15.23
N LEU A 843 -5.64 -18.36 -16.44
CA LEU A 843 -6.26 -19.14 -17.50
C LEU A 843 -6.39 -20.63 -17.15
N SER A 844 -5.38 -21.20 -16.48
CA SER A 844 -5.45 -22.60 -15.99
C SER A 844 -6.54 -22.79 -14.94
N ILE A 845 -6.72 -21.83 -14.01
CA ILE A 845 -7.82 -21.88 -13.03
C ILE A 845 -9.18 -21.83 -13.74
N LEU A 846 -9.35 -20.99 -14.76
CA LEU A 846 -10.60 -20.92 -15.54
C LEU A 846 -10.92 -22.25 -16.21
N GLU A 847 -9.93 -22.90 -16.84
CA GLU A 847 -10.09 -24.22 -17.46
C GLU A 847 -10.40 -25.31 -16.44
N ILE A 848 -9.70 -25.34 -15.30
CA ILE A 848 -9.99 -26.30 -14.23
C ILE A 848 -11.43 -26.14 -13.71
N ILE A 849 -11.87 -24.91 -13.46
CA ILE A 849 -13.23 -24.62 -12.98
C ILE A 849 -14.28 -25.01 -14.00
N ASP A 850 -14.03 -24.79 -15.30
CA ASP A 850 -14.98 -25.23 -16.35
C ASP A 850 -15.01 -26.74 -16.52
N LEU A 851 -13.85 -27.41 -16.54
CA LEU A 851 -13.76 -28.87 -16.68
C LEU A 851 -14.41 -29.60 -15.50
N LEU A 852 -14.22 -29.13 -14.27
CA LEU A 852 -14.82 -29.69 -13.05
C LEU A 852 -16.26 -29.21 -12.81
N LYS A 853 -16.82 -28.35 -13.68
CA LYS A 853 -18.16 -27.75 -13.55
C LYS A 853 -18.38 -27.05 -12.19
N LEU A 854 -17.37 -26.26 -11.76
CA LEU A 854 -17.38 -25.57 -10.47
C LEU A 854 -17.74 -24.08 -10.57
N LYS A 855 -18.35 -23.63 -11.68
CA LYS A 855 -18.67 -22.20 -11.94
C LYS A 855 -19.57 -21.54 -10.88
N GLU A 856 -20.37 -22.31 -10.15
CA GLU A 856 -21.26 -21.85 -9.08
C GLU A 856 -20.69 -22.11 -7.67
N ASN A 857 -19.49 -22.71 -7.58
CA ASN A 857 -18.83 -23.02 -6.32
C ASN A 857 -18.03 -21.83 -5.81
N ILE A 858 -17.86 -21.73 -4.49
CA ILE A 858 -17.07 -20.66 -3.86
C ILE A 858 -15.56 -20.81 -4.06
N ILE A 859 -15.07 -22.00 -4.46
CA ILE A 859 -13.62 -22.27 -4.59
C ILE A 859 -12.98 -21.43 -5.72
N GLY A 860 -13.69 -21.19 -6.83
CA GLY A 860 -13.17 -20.39 -7.94
C GLY A 860 -12.74 -18.98 -7.53
N PRO A 861 -13.65 -18.14 -6.98
CA PRO A 861 -13.30 -16.81 -6.51
C PRO A 861 -12.22 -16.82 -5.41
N ILE A 862 -12.18 -17.83 -4.53
CA ILE A 862 -11.16 -17.94 -3.49
C ILE A 862 -9.79 -18.29 -4.08
N ALA A 863 -9.72 -19.19 -5.05
CA ALA A 863 -8.48 -19.50 -5.76
C ALA A 863 -7.92 -18.26 -6.50
N LEU A 864 -8.78 -17.45 -7.12
CA LEU A 864 -8.40 -16.17 -7.70
C LEU A 864 -7.96 -15.14 -6.64
N GLY A 865 -8.61 -15.11 -5.49
CA GLY A 865 -8.19 -14.28 -4.36
C GLY A 865 -6.79 -14.65 -3.87
N LEU A 866 -6.50 -15.94 -3.67
CA LEU A 866 -5.16 -16.43 -3.34
C LEU A 866 -4.13 -16.06 -4.42
N LEU A 867 -4.50 -16.15 -5.70
CA LEU A 867 -3.66 -15.76 -6.82
C LEU A 867 -3.29 -14.27 -6.74
N SER A 868 -4.22 -13.37 -6.39
CA SER A 868 -3.92 -11.94 -6.25
C SER A 868 -2.91 -11.66 -5.13
N TYR A 869 -3.05 -12.30 -3.98
CA TYR A 869 -2.10 -12.16 -2.87
C TYR A 869 -0.74 -12.76 -3.20
N GLN A 870 -0.68 -13.94 -3.85
CA GLN A 870 0.59 -14.51 -4.28
C GLN A 870 1.36 -13.52 -5.16
N HIS A 871 0.69 -12.96 -6.16
CA HIS A 871 1.35 -12.06 -7.11
C HIS A 871 1.61 -10.66 -6.57
N PHE A 872 0.91 -10.24 -5.54
CA PHE A 872 1.30 -9.05 -4.78
C PHE A 872 2.71 -9.20 -4.19
N PHE A 873 3.00 -10.33 -3.53
CA PHE A 873 4.33 -10.57 -2.97
C PHE A 873 5.40 -10.77 -4.05
N THR A 874 5.07 -11.41 -5.17
CA THR A 874 6.03 -11.72 -6.24
C THR A 874 6.25 -10.58 -7.24
N THR A 875 5.57 -9.44 -7.08
CA THR A 875 5.83 -8.20 -7.82
C THR A 875 6.72 -7.20 -7.07
N GLY A 876 7.38 -7.65 -6.01
CA GLY A 876 8.32 -6.83 -5.23
C GLY A 876 7.65 -5.98 -4.16
N HIS A 877 6.54 -6.48 -3.60
CA HIS A 877 5.83 -5.81 -2.51
C HIS A 877 5.76 -6.72 -1.28
N GLN A 878 5.71 -6.08 -0.12
CA GLN A 878 5.41 -6.67 1.17
C GLN A 878 4.29 -5.84 1.84
N ALA A 879 3.67 -6.37 2.87
CA ALA A 879 2.73 -5.58 3.65
C ALA A 879 3.49 -4.66 4.64
N THR A 880 4.40 -3.83 4.10
CA THR A 880 5.23 -2.84 4.80
C THR A 880 5.25 -1.54 4.01
N ILE A 881 5.42 -0.40 4.68
CA ILE A 881 5.45 0.91 4.04
C ILE A 881 6.67 1.05 3.10
N PRO A 882 7.88 0.62 3.51
CA PRO A 882 9.08 0.73 2.66
C PRO A 882 9.01 -0.05 1.35
N SER A 883 8.10 -1.02 1.22
CA SER A 883 7.98 -1.82 -0.01
C SER A 883 7.23 -1.12 -1.15
N VAL A 884 6.69 0.07 -0.93
CA VAL A 884 6.02 0.85 -1.99
C VAL A 884 7.07 1.42 -2.93
N GLN A 885 6.96 1.11 -4.21
CA GLN A 885 7.91 1.55 -5.23
C GLN A 885 7.55 2.96 -5.75
N TRP A 886 7.94 3.99 -5.00
CA TRP A 886 7.62 5.40 -5.32
C TRP A 886 8.22 5.88 -6.64
N ASP A 887 9.38 5.35 -7.03
CA ASP A 887 10.07 5.63 -8.29
C ASP A 887 9.18 5.41 -9.53
N ILE A 888 8.25 4.47 -9.48
CA ILE A 888 7.32 4.20 -10.57
C ILE A 888 6.35 5.37 -10.84
N GLY A 889 6.04 6.17 -9.83
CA GLY A 889 5.19 7.36 -9.95
C GLY A 889 5.74 8.40 -10.93
N PHE A 890 7.06 8.42 -11.14
CA PHE A 890 7.78 9.38 -11.99
C PHE A 890 8.08 8.87 -13.41
N MET A 891 7.58 7.69 -13.80
CA MET A 891 7.82 7.13 -15.14
C MET A 891 7.22 7.97 -16.30
N LEU A 892 6.21 8.77 -16.03
CA LEU A 892 5.55 9.61 -17.04
C LEU A 892 5.99 11.06 -17.04
N SER A 893 6.56 11.55 -15.95
CA SER A 893 6.96 12.95 -15.76
C SER A 893 7.97 13.05 -14.62
N GLU A 894 8.89 14.00 -14.72
CA GLU A 894 9.84 14.34 -13.64
C GLU A 894 9.16 14.93 -12.40
N LYS A 895 7.94 15.46 -12.57
CA LYS A 895 7.16 16.11 -11.51
C LYS A 895 5.92 15.30 -11.17
N ILE A 896 5.43 15.45 -9.94
CA ILE A 896 4.14 14.89 -9.54
C ILE A 896 3.04 15.51 -10.41
N THR A 897 2.34 14.66 -11.14
CA THR A 897 1.22 15.06 -12.02
C THR A 897 -0.05 14.33 -11.60
N PHE A 898 -0.96 15.05 -10.93
CA PHE A 898 -2.27 14.49 -10.60
C PHE A 898 -3.13 14.34 -11.88
N PRO A 899 -3.83 13.21 -12.11
CA PRO A 899 -3.87 11.98 -11.30
C PRO A 899 -2.87 10.89 -11.76
N PHE A 900 -1.96 11.17 -12.69
CA PHE A 900 -1.16 10.15 -13.38
C PHE A 900 -0.16 9.46 -12.47
N THR A 901 0.51 10.20 -11.59
CA THR A 901 1.44 9.65 -10.60
C THR A 901 0.72 8.67 -9.67
N GLN A 902 -0.46 9.02 -9.17
CA GLN A 902 -1.26 8.16 -8.29
C GLN A 902 -1.75 6.91 -9.01
N ILE A 903 -2.19 7.03 -10.27
CA ILE A 903 -2.59 5.87 -11.10
C ILE A 903 -1.42 4.92 -11.31
N ALA A 904 -0.21 5.43 -11.58
CA ALA A 904 0.98 4.61 -11.76
C ALA A 904 1.31 3.79 -10.49
N ILE A 905 1.32 4.44 -9.33
CA ILE A 905 1.58 3.78 -8.04
C ILE A 905 0.49 2.74 -7.71
N ILE A 906 -0.79 3.05 -7.94
CA ILE A 906 -1.90 2.11 -7.71
C ILE A 906 -1.79 0.89 -8.65
N LEU A 907 -1.47 1.10 -9.94
CA LEU A 907 -1.29 0.00 -10.90
C LEU A 907 -0.05 -0.84 -10.59
N ASN A 908 1.00 -0.26 -10.04
CA ASN A 908 2.16 -0.98 -9.55
C ASN A 908 1.82 -1.82 -8.32
N THR A 909 1.35 -1.18 -7.24
CA THR A 909 1.15 -1.84 -5.94
C THR A 909 -0.03 -2.83 -5.93
N PHE A 910 -1.19 -2.43 -6.50
CA PHE A 910 -2.41 -3.23 -6.49
C PHE A 910 -2.73 -3.90 -7.82
N GLY A 911 -1.79 -3.91 -8.77
CA GLY A 911 -1.98 -4.51 -10.08
C GLY A 911 -2.56 -5.93 -10.06
N PRO A 912 -2.04 -6.86 -9.24
CA PRO A 912 -2.59 -8.22 -9.13
C PRO A 912 -4.04 -8.25 -8.61
N HIS A 913 -4.39 -7.39 -7.64
CA HIS A 913 -5.76 -7.27 -7.11
C HIS A 913 -6.72 -6.69 -8.16
N ILE A 914 -6.28 -5.69 -8.93
CA ILE A 914 -7.05 -5.09 -10.03
C ILE A 914 -7.33 -6.13 -11.11
N LEU A 915 -6.29 -6.86 -11.53
CA LEU A 915 -6.41 -7.87 -12.60
C LEU A 915 -7.36 -9.01 -12.20
N VAL A 916 -7.26 -9.52 -10.97
CA VAL A 916 -8.15 -10.55 -10.42
C VAL A 916 -9.56 -10.01 -10.26
N SER A 917 -9.73 -8.81 -9.72
CA SER A 917 -11.06 -8.20 -9.52
C SER A 917 -11.81 -8.01 -10.83
N LEU A 918 -11.11 -7.70 -11.92
CA LEU A 918 -11.68 -7.68 -13.26
C LEU A 918 -11.96 -9.10 -13.76
N SER A 919 -11.01 -10.01 -13.58
CA SER A 919 -11.08 -11.38 -14.14
C SER A 919 -12.08 -12.30 -13.43
N VAL A 920 -12.56 -11.96 -12.23
CA VAL A 920 -13.51 -12.83 -11.48
C VAL A 920 -14.81 -13.10 -12.25
N ALA A 921 -15.25 -12.19 -13.13
CA ALA A 921 -16.40 -12.38 -14.00
C ALA A 921 -16.19 -13.54 -15.01
N LEU A 922 -14.94 -13.81 -15.39
CA LEU A 922 -14.59 -14.89 -16.30
C LEU A 922 -14.93 -16.28 -15.73
N LEU A 923 -14.96 -16.47 -14.43
CA LEU A 923 -15.45 -17.73 -13.84
C LEU A 923 -16.85 -18.10 -14.32
N THR A 924 -17.68 -17.10 -14.62
CA THR A 924 -19.01 -17.30 -15.19
C THR A 924 -19.00 -17.25 -16.72
N LEU A 925 -18.23 -16.31 -17.29
CA LEU A 925 -18.27 -15.99 -18.72
C LEU A 925 -17.41 -16.92 -19.59
N TRP A 926 -16.38 -17.58 -19.01
CA TRP A 926 -15.49 -18.49 -19.75
C TRP A 926 -16.25 -19.72 -20.23
N SER A 927 -16.05 -20.10 -21.48
CA SER A 927 -16.78 -21.20 -22.13
C SER A 927 -18.32 -21.08 -21.99
N GLN A 928 -18.83 -19.85 -22.16
CA GLN A 928 -20.27 -19.57 -22.08
C GLN A 928 -20.80 -19.14 -23.45
N PRO A 929 -21.70 -19.96 -24.07
CA PRO A 929 -22.39 -19.60 -25.30
C PRO A 929 -23.53 -18.61 -25.06
N PRO A 930 -23.98 -17.87 -26.09
CA PRO A 930 -25.15 -17.00 -25.99
C PRO A 930 -26.44 -17.80 -25.71
N ASP A 931 -27.24 -17.31 -24.73
CA ASP A 931 -28.50 -17.91 -24.37
C ASP A 931 -29.59 -16.83 -24.20
N VAL A 932 -30.65 -16.91 -25.00
CA VAL A 932 -31.78 -15.97 -24.98
C VAL A 932 -32.43 -15.84 -23.58
N LEU A 933 -32.45 -16.95 -22.87
CA LEU A 933 -33.30 -17.11 -21.71
C LEU A 933 -32.67 -16.58 -20.43
N LYS A 934 -31.37 -16.24 -20.42
CA LYS A 934 -30.63 -16.12 -19.17
C LYS A 934 -29.72 -14.87 -18.95
N PRO A 935 -29.91 -13.68 -19.58
CA PRO A 935 -29.02 -12.53 -19.29
C PRO A 935 -29.04 -12.11 -17.81
N GLN A 936 -30.20 -12.25 -17.13
CA GLN A 936 -30.35 -11.94 -15.70
C GLN A 936 -29.68 -12.99 -14.82
N THR A 937 -29.78 -14.27 -15.17
CA THR A 937 -29.12 -15.36 -14.44
C THR A 937 -27.61 -15.23 -14.55
N LEU A 938 -27.11 -14.86 -15.75
CA LEU A 938 -25.69 -14.62 -15.99
C LEU A 938 -25.17 -13.47 -15.11
N LEU A 939 -25.88 -12.35 -15.08
CA LEU A 939 -25.56 -11.21 -14.22
C LEU A 939 -25.55 -11.59 -12.73
N GLY A 940 -26.57 -12.33 -12.27
CA GLY A 940 -26.66 -12.78 -10.88
C GLY A 940 -25.48 -13.68 -10.47
N ARG A 941 -25.01 -14.57 -11.36
CA ARG A 941 -23.84 -15.41 -11.14
C ARG A 941 -22.54 -14.59 -11.09
N ILE A 942 -22.39 -13.62 -11.98
CA ILE A 942 -21.24 -12.70 -11.95
C ILE A 942 -21.21 -11.94 -10.63
N VAL A 943 -22.33 -11.37 -10.20
CA VAL A 943 -22.45 -10.65 -8.92
C VAL A 943 -22.15 -11.58 -7.73
N SER A 944 -22.60 -12.84 -7.79
CA SER A 944 -22.29 -13.84 -6.75
C SER A 944 -20.78 -14.10 -6.66
N ASN A 945 -20.10 -14.37 -7.78
CA ASN A 945 -18.65 -14.61 -7.79
C ASN A 945 -17.85 -13.38 -7.33
N CYS A 946 -18.25 -12.19 -7.78
CA CYS A 946 -17.70 -10.92 -7.32
C CYS A 946 -17.88 -10.73 -5.81
N GLY A 947 -19.06 -11.02 -5.29
CA GLY A 947 -19.37 -10.92 -3.87
C GLY A 947 -18.59 -11.91 -3.00
N ILE A 948 -18.30 -13.10 -3.50
CA ILE A 948 -17.44 -14.09 -2.79
C ILE A 948 -15.99 -13.58 -2.73
N LEU A 949 -15.47 -12.98 -3.79
CA LEU A 949 -14.14 -12.34 -3.77
C LEU A 949 -14.08 -11.19 -2.76
N LEU A 950 -15.12 -10.34 -2.73
CA LEU A 950 -15.27 -9.28 -1.73
C LEU A 950 -15.39 -9.84 -0.30
N THR A 951 -16.12 -10.93 -0.12
CA THR A 951 -16.22 -11.65 1.16
C THR A 951 -14.84 -12.08 1.65
N TYR A 952 -14.01 -12.64 0.79
CA TYR A 952 -12.66 -13.05 1.11
C TYR A 952 -11.80 -11.87 1.60
N ASN A 953 -11.77 -10.77 0.85
CA ASN A 953 -11.01 -9.57 1.25
C ASN A 953 -11.58 -8.93 2.54
N THR A 954 -12.92 -8.97 2.73
CA THR A 954 -13.56 -8.45 3.96
C THR A 954 -13.18 -9.30 5.17
N ILE A 955 -13.09 -10.63 5.04
CA ILE A 955 -12.65 -11.53 6.13
C ILE A 955 -11.19 -11.23 6.52
N LEU A 956 -10.29 -11.02 5.55
CA LEU A 956 -8.90 -10.69 5.84
C LEU A 956 -8.77 -9.31 6.49
N CYS A 957 -9.53 -8.33 6.02
CA CYS A 957 -9.57 -7.00 6.63
C CYS A 957 -10.11 -7.07 8.06
N LEU A 958 -11.20 -7.77 8.30
CA LEU A 958 -11.79 -7.96 9.63
C LEU A 958 -10.83 -8.69 10.59
N SER A 959 -10.19 -9.74 10.12
CA SER A 959 -9.18 -10.46 10.89
C SER A 959 -8.01 -9.54 11.25
N SER A 960 -7.52 -8.75 10.30
CA SER A 960 -6.47 -7.76 10.56
C SER A 960 -6.89 -6.75 11.62
N PHE A 961 -8.14 -6.23 11.60
CA PHE A 961 -8.66 -5.32 12.61
C PHE A 961 -8.69 -5.94 14.01
N ILE A 962 -9.19 -7.17 14.11
CA ILE A 962 -9.28 -7.89 15.39
C ILE A 962 -7.90 -8.10 16.00
N TRP A 963 -6.95 -8.59 15.20
CA TRP A 963 -5.64 -8.97 15.71
C TRP A 963 -4.73 -7.76 15.95
N VAL A 964 -4.76 -6.72 15.11
CA VAL A 964 -4.02 -5.49 15.42
C VAL A 964 -4.57 -4.82 16.68
N THR A 965 -5.88 -4.89 16.93
CA THR A 965 -6.49 -4.40 18.18
C THR A 965 -6.05 -5.24 19.37
N HIS A 966 -5.98 -6.57 19.22
CA HIS A 966 -5.48 -7.46 20.28
C HIS A 966 -4.02 -7.13 20.61
N PHE A 967 -3.17 -7.00 19.61
CA PHE A 967 -1.73 -6.73 19.75
C PHE A 967 -1.37 -5.24 19.89
N ARG A 968 -2.32 -4.34 20.08
CA ARG A 968 -2.13 -2.87 20.10
C ARG A 968 -1.01 -2.35 21.02
N ARG A 969 -0.64 -3.11 22.06
CA ARG A 969 0.45 -2.81 22.99
C ARG A 969 1.68 -3.72 22.78
N HIS A 970 1.67 -4.55 21.75
CA HIS A 970 2.80 -5.41 21.45
C HIS A 970 3.90 -4.61 20.76
N LEU A 971 5.16 -4.90 21.05
CA LEU A 971 6.32 -4.19 20.51
C LEU A 971 6.32 -4.11 18.97
N MET A 972 5.89 -5.20 18.32
CA MET A 972 5.86 -5.31 16.85
C MET A 972 4.56 -4.81 16.20
N VAL A 973 3.69 -4.09 16.92
CA VAL A 973 2.39 -3.66 16.36
C VAL A 973 2.58 -2.73 15.16
N TRP A 974 3.48 -1.77 15.28
CA TRP A 974 3.72 -0.75 14.26
C TRP A 974 4.53 -1.29 13.07
N LYS A 975 5.41 -2.25 13.31
CA LYS A 975 6.26 -2.87 12.29
C LYS A 975 5.52 -3.90 11.44
N ILE A 976 4.69 -4.75 12.05
CA ILE A 976 4.08 -5.92 11.38
C ILE A 976 2.57 -5.74 11.19
N PHE A 977 1.84 -5.47 12.26
CA PHE A 977 0.38 -5.55 12.24
C PHE A 977 -0.28 -4.29 11.67
N CYS A 978 0.26 -3.09 11.94
CA CYS A 978 -0.29 -1.84 11.46
C CYS A 978 -0.16 -1.70 9.94
N PRO A 979 1.01 -1.88 9.30
CA PRO A 979 1.10 -1.88 7.84
C PRO A 979 0.21 -2.93 7.21
N ARG A 980 0.08 -4.12 7.84
CA ARG A 980 -0.77 -5.19 7.33
C ARG A 980 -2.26 -4.85 7.34
N PHE A 981 -2.78 -4.18 8.38
CA PHE A 981 -4.18 -3.76 8.37
C PHE A 981 -4.45 -2.64 7.36
N ILE A 982 -3.51 -1.70 7.19
CA ILE A 982 -3.60 -0.65 6.16
C ILE A 982 -3.67 -1.29 4.77
N PHE A 983 -2.76 -2.21 4.49
CA PHE A 983 -2.76 -2.95 3.23
C PHE A 983 -4.07 -3.74 3.02
N ALA A 984 -4.60 -4.43 4.04
CA ALA A 984 -5.87 -5.15 3.94
C ALA A 984 -7.04 -4.20 3.65
N SER A 985 -7.06 -3.03 4.27
CA SER A 985 -8.08 -2.00 4.04
C SER A 985 -8.02 -1.45 2.62
N LEU A 986 -6.83 -1.10 2.14
CA LEU A 986 -6.62 -0.61 0.77
C LEU A 986 -6.94 -1.67 -0.27
N SER A 987 -6.54 -2.93 -0.06
CA SER A 987 -6.88 -4.06 -0.94
C SER A 987 -8.39 -4.27 -1.03
N LEU A 988 -9.11 -4.15 0.08
CA LEU A 988 -10.57 -4.23 0.11
C LEU A 988 -11.19 -3.08 -0.69
N ILE A 989 -10.74 -1.84 -0.49
CA ILE A 989 -11.24 -0.65 -1.21
C ILE A 989 -11.00 -0.78 -2.71
N VAL A 990 -9.78 -1.12 -3.13
CA VAL A 990 -9.42 -1.28 -4.54
C VAL A 990 -10.25 -2.40 -5.18
N THR A 991 -10.36 -3.56 -4.52
CA THR A 991 -11.18 -4.68 -5.01
C THR A 991 -12.65 -4.26 -5.13
N GLN A 992 -13.20 -3.57 -4.15
CA GLN A 992 -14.58 -3.08 -4.14
C GLN A 992 -14.85 -2.10 -5.30
N LEU A 993 -13.94 -1.16 -5.54
CA LEU A 993 -14.06 -0.18 -6.63
C LEU A 993 -13.98 -0.86 -8.00
N VAL A 994 -12.99 -1.73 -8.21
CA VAL A 994 -12.82 -2.43 -9.49
C VAL A 994 -13.98 -3.40 -9.76
N VAL A 995 -14.44 -4.15 -8.76
CA VAL A 995 -15.60 -5.04 -8.90
C VAL A 995 -16.86 -4.25 -9.23
N THR A 996 -17.14 -3.18 -8.48
CA THR A 996 -18.38 -2.42 -8.64
C THR A 996 -18.42 -1.65 -9.95
N PHE A 997 -17.40 -0.84 -10.22
CA PHE A 997 -17.38 0.07 -11.38
C PHE A 997 -16.76 -0.57 -12.62
N GLY A 998 -15.61 -1.26 -12.50
CA GLY A 998 -14.92 -1.88 -13.63
C GLY A 998 -15.64 -3.12 -14.12
N THR A 999 -15.86 -4.11 -13.24
CA THR A 999 -16.34 -5.43 -13.62
C THR A 999 -17.86 -5.46 -13.85
N ILE A 1000 -18.65 -4.95 -12.92
CA ILE A 1000 -20.11 -5.03 -12.99
C ILE A 1000 -20.69 -3.86 -13.79
N ALA A 1001 -20.40 -2.61 -13.41
CA ALA A 1001 -21.02 -1.45 -14.05
C ALA A 1001 -20.59 -1.28 -15.50
N PHE A 1002 -19.30 -1.33 -15.76
CA PHE A 1002 -18.75 -1.06 -17.09
C PHE A 1002 -18.71 -2.32 -17.97
N ALA A 1003 -17.96 -3.35 -17.57
CA ALA A 1003 -17.65 -4.47 -18.46
C ALA A 1003 -18.81 -5.44 -18.66
N SER A 1004 -19.34 -6.04 -17.57
CA SER A 1004 -20.34 -7.12 -17.68
C SER A 1004 -21.66 -6.64 -18.24
N GLY A 1005 -22.15 -5.47 -17.81
CA GLY A 1005 -23.43 -4.92 -18.25
C GLY A 1005 -23.42 -4.62 -19.75
N ARG A 1006 -22.33 -4.02 -20.25
CA ARG A 1006 -22.16 -3.73 -21.68
C ARG A 1006 -22.02 -5.00 -22.51
N LEU A 1007 -21.13 -5.91 -22.10
CA LEU A 1007 -20.85 -7.13 -22.85
C LEU A 1007 -22.08 -8.01 -23.02
N ILE A 1008 -22.81 -8.27 -21.91
CA ILE A 1008 -24.01 -9.11 -21.95
C ILE A 1008 -25.05 -8.48 -22.87
N LYS A 1009 -25.26 -7.17 -22.77
CA LYS A 1009 -26.20 -6.48 -23.67
C LYS A 1009 -25.76 -6.56 -25.12
N HIS A 1010 -24.49 -6.25 -25.42
CA HIS A 1010 -23.94 -6.22 -26.77
C HIS A 1010 -24.09 -7.57 -27.48
N ILE A 1011 -23.64 -8.64 -26.86
CA ILE A 1011 -23.73 -9.99 -27.43
C ILE A 1011 -25.19 -10.42 -27.64
N ASN A 1012 -26.06 -10.18 -26.65
CA ASN A 1012 -27.48 -10.53 -26.79
C ASN A 1012 -28.15 -9.70 -27.88
N ASP A 1013 -27.81 -8.42 -28.05
CA ASP A 1013 -28.33 -7.58 -29.14
C ASP A 1013 -27.92 -8.14 -30.54
N ILE A 1014 -26.69 -8.67 -30.69
CA ILE A 1014 -26.23 -9.27 -31.96
C ILE A 1014 -26.99 -10.53 -32.32
N PHE A 1015 -27.25 -11.42 -31.37
CA PHE A 1015 -27.82 -12.73 -31.65
C PHE A 1015 -29.34 -12.70 -31.63
N TRP A 1016 -30.01 -11.76 -30.96
CA TRP A 1016 -31.46 -11.85 -30.68
C TRP A 1016 -32.25 -10.59 -31.02
N LYS A 1017 -31.63 -9.46 -31.40
CA LYS A 1017 -32.31 -8.25 -31.81
C LYS A 1017 -32.66 -8.31 -33.30
#